data_e0607ba36e1a1f6a94bbb8f88f712277
#
_entry.id   e0607ba36e1a1f6a94bbb8f88f712277
#
_cell.length_a   1.000
_cell.length_b   1.000
_cell.length_c   1.000
_cell.angle_alpha   90.00
_cell.angle_beta   90.00
_cell.angle_gamma   90.00
#
_symmetry.space_group_name_H-M   'P 1'
#
loop_
_entity.id
_entity.type
_entity.pdbx_description
1 polymer ?
#
loop_
_entity_poly.entity_id
_entity_poly.type
_entity_poly.pdbx_seq_one_letter_code
_entity_poly.pdbx_strand_id
1 'polypeptide(L)'
;MDVSQYLEIFIDESNEHLQNLSDGIMILEKEPDNSDTINEIFRAAHSLKGMAGTMGYKRMQNLTHDMENVFSEVRNGNIKVDSRMVDVLFQCLDALEQYVNNIQETSDEGTDDNEPIIKALNSFIVNNEDKGVLPEEANKEEAPAEEKKEESTDVAGTYARYNNMVFADFEKNAVNEAIEKKMNVFIIKVSVDENCILKAARAFLVFKNLEGHCDIIKSEPSAQDIEDEKFELDFSIVVVTEESYESIVGIIKNVSEIKDAAGEAITTPFADEDDKEEKQDTPKQEEKKDESETKPSAPVTAKKQAPVANNNKAGKTVSHTVRVDIEKLDVLMNLVSELIIAKNGLVSASVSEDGTTSVNQKFGEQIEYLERVTTNLHESVMKVRMMPIESVFAKYPRMIRDLNKKLGKKMELYMSGEETELDRTVIDEIGDPIMHLLRNSADHGLESAEIRAERGKPEVGSIWLDAYQEGNNVVIEVRDDGNGIDVEKVKQKAVEKGNLTQEQADALTEKEAIDLLFKPSFSTSDKVTDVSGRGVGLDVVKSKIEALGGDVEVKTKYGEGSTFSIRLPLTLAIIQALMVKVGEEKYAIALGSIETIEDVPVSEIKYVHAKEVINLRGNVIPLIRLRELLDVPGEPEESDNIVIVIVRKGDKLAGLVVDNLIGQQEIVIKSIGNYINCSKMIGGATILGDGEIALILEVNSLV
;
A
#
# COMPACT_ATOMS: atom_id res chain seq x y z
N MET A 1 -13.79 8.98 27.20
CA MET A 1 -13.46 7.92 26.22
C MET A 1 -12.74 8.58 25.07
N ASP A 2 -11.71 7.95 24.60
CA ASP A 2 -10.82 8.54 23.60
C ASP A 2 -11.49 8.44 22.22
N VAL A 3 -12.04 9.57 21.74
CA VAL A 3 -12.69 9.68 20.42
C VAL A 3 -11.68 9.38 19.31
N SER A 4 -10.37 9.51 19.60
CA SER A 4 -9.27 9.29 18.66
C SER A 4 -9.20 7.85 18.15
N GLN A 5 -9.47 6.87 19.00
CA GLN A 5 -9.39 5.44 18.63
C GLN A 5 -10.49 5.04 17.63
N TYR A 6 -11.69 5.65 17.74
CA TYR A 6 -12.78 5.42 16.79
C TYR A 6 -12.56 6.14 15.47
N LEU A 7 -11.87 7.28 15.51
CA LEU A 7 -11.57 8.07 14.33
C LEU A 7 -10.60 7.31 13.40
N GLU A 8 -9.58 6.66 13.94
CA GLU A 8 -8.64 5.86 13.16
C GLU A 8 -9.33 4.70 12.46
N ILE A 9 -10.19 3.96 13.18
CA ILE A 9 -10.95 2.85 12.60
C ILE A 9 -11.88 3.35 11.48
N PHE A 10 -12.57 4.47 11.71
CA PHE A 10 -13.44 5.10 10.71
C PHE A 10 -12.67 5.49 9.45
N ILE A 11 -11.48 6.09 9.58
CA ILE A 11 -10.65 6.51 8.45
C ILE A 11 -10.17 5.29 7.65
N ASP A 12 -9.67 4.25 8.33
CA ASP A 12 -9.17 3.03 7.70
C ASP A 12 -10.27 2.33 6.91
N GLU A 13 -11.43 2.09 7.51
CA GLU A 13 -12.56 1.43 6.85
C GLU A 13 -13.16 2.30 5.75
N SER A 14 -13.21 3.64 5.94
CA SER A 14 -13.65 4.54 4.88
C SER A 14 -12.75 4.46 3.66
N ASN A 15 -11.43 4.43 3.85
CA ASN A 15 -10.46 4.31 2.76
C ASN A 15 -10.61 2.97 2.01
N GLU A 16 -10.83 1.86 2.72
CA GLU A 16 -11.09 0.55 2.11
C GLU A 16 -12.36 0.57 1.26
N HIS A 17 -13.45 1.12 1.78
CA HIS A 17 -14.70 1.23 1.02
C HIS A 17 -14.60 2.20 -0.16
N LEU A 18 -13.85 3.31 -0.05
CA LEU A 18 -13.58 4.21 -1.16
C LEU A 18 -12.78 3.54 -2.27
N GLN A 19 -11.81 2.70 -1.91
CA GLN A 19 -11.06 1.90 -2.88
C GLN A 19 -11.98 0.90 -3.60
N ASN A 20 -12.80 0.15 -2.85
CA ASN A 20 -13.77 -0.79 -3.42
C ASN A 20 -14.77 -0.09 -4.37
N LEU A 21 -15.21 1.13 -4.02
CA LEU A 21 -16.05 1.96 -4.90
C LEU A 21 -15.31 2.34 -6.17
N SER A 22 -14.06 2.78 -6.07
CA SER A 22 -13.23 3.17 -7.22
C SER A 22 -13.08 2.01 -8.21
N ASP A 23 -12.68 0.85 -7.70
CA ASP A 23 -12.46 -0.35 -8.51
C ASP A 23 -13.76 -0.84 -9.16
N GLY A 24 -14.84 -0.87 -8.37
CA GLY A 24 -16.15 -1.23 -8.87
C GLY A 24 -16.64 -0.29 -10.00
N ILE A 25 -16.51 1.02 -9.84
CA ILE A 25 -16.89 2.01 -10.87
C ILE A 25 -16.05 1.82 -12.14
N MET A 26 -14.75 1.51 -12.02
CA MET A 26 -13.88 1.21 -13.16
C MET A 26 -14.31 -0.05 -13.92
N ILE A 27 -14.77 -1.09 -13.21
CA ILE A 27 -15.30 -2.32 -13.81
C ILE A 27 -16.64 -2.02 -14.52
N LEU A 28 -17.53 -1.25 -13.88
CA LEU A 28 -18.82 -0.85 -14.47
C LEU A 28 -18.67 -0.03 -15.75
N GLU A 29 -17.60 0.75 -15.91
CA GLU A 29 -17.34 1.46 -17.17
C GLU A 29 -17.11 0.49 -18.33
N LYS A 30 -16.47 -0.65 -18.07
CA LYS A 30 -16.18 -1.70 -19.07
C LYS A 30 -17.35 -2.66 -19.24
N GLU A 31 -18.00 -3.02 -18.13
CA GLU A 31 -19.08 -4.00 -18.03
C GLU A 31 -20.32 -3.40 -17.31
N PRO A 32 -21.10 -2.54 -18.00
CA PRO A 32 -22.22 -1.79 -17.38
C PRO A 32 -23.33 -2.64 -16.77
N ASP A 33 -23.47 -3.89 -17.21
CA ASP A 33 -24.54 -4.81 -16.78
C ASP A 33 -24.03 -5.86 -15.74
N ASN A 34 -22.80 -5.68 -15.16
CA ASN A 34 -22.24 -6.61 -14.19
C ASN A 34 -22.95 -6.48 -12.84
N SER A 35 -23.86 -7.41 -12.55
CA SER A 35 -24.72 -7.40 -11.36
C SER A 35 -23.91 -7.59 -10.05
N ASP A 36 -22.83 -8.35 -10.09
CA ASP A 36 -22.02 -8.60 -8.89
C ASP A 36 -21.29 -7.33 -8.48
N THR A 37 -20.67 -6.65 -9.44
CA THR A 37 -20.03 -5.35 -9.21
C THR A 37 -21.00 -4.27 -8.74
N ILE A 38 -22.22 -4.22 -9.32
CA ILE A 38 -23.28 -3.28 -8.88
C ILE A 38 -23.63 -3.54 -7.40
N ASN A 39 -23.73 -4.81 -6.98
CA ASN A 39 -24.04 -5.16 -5.60
C ASN A 39 -22.89 -4.83 -4.65
N GLU A 40 -21.64 -5.01 -5.07
CA GLU A 40 -20.46 -4.64 -4.27
C GLU A 40 -20.38 -3.14 -4.04
N ILE A 41 -20.55 -2.34 -5.10
CA ILE A 41 -20.59 -0.87 -5.00
C ILE A 41 -21.73 -0.41 -4.08
N PHE A 42 -22.93 -1.01 -4.24
CA PHE A 42 -24.08 -0.69 -3.39
C PHE A 42 -23.75 -0.95 -1.91
N ARG A 43 -23.12 -2.10 -1.58
CA ARG A 43 -22.71 -2.43 -0.20
C ARG A 43 -21.67 -1.45 0.34
N ALA A 44 -20.66 -1.12 -0.46
CA ALA A 44 -19.63 -0.18 -0.04
C ALA A 44 -20.20 1.23 0.25
N ALA A 45 -21.09 1.74 -0.63
CA ALA A 45 -21.77 3.01 -0.41
C ALA A 45 -22.67 2.98 0.84
N HIS A 46 -23.38 1.86 1.05
CA HIS A 46 -24.23 1.65 2.22
C HIS A 46 -23.42 1.64 3.53
N SER A 47 -22.31 0.92 3.58
CA SER A 47 -21.42 0.89 4.74
C SER A 47 -20.84 2.27 5.05
N LEU A 48 -20.37 3.00 4.03
CA LEU A 48 -19.88 4.38 4.20
C LEU A 48 -20.95 5.31 4.76
N LYS A 49 -22.21 5.19 4.27
CA LYS A 49 -23.34 5.98 4.79
C LYS A 49 -23.56 5.69 6.27
N GLY A 50 -23.59 4.41 6.66
CA GLY A 50 -23.78 3.98 8.06
C GLY A 50 -22.67 4.51 8.96
N MET A 51 -21.40 4.35 8.56
CA MET A 51 -20.25 4.82 9.32
C MET A 51 -20.24 6.36 9.47
N ALA A 52 -20.49 7.10 8.37
CA ALA A 52 -20.56 8.55 8.39
C ALA A 52 -21.68 9.05 9.30
N GLY A 53 -22.87 8.40 9.25
CA GLY A 53 -23.99 8.70 10.13
C GLY A 53 -23.65 8.46 11.60
N THR A 54 -23.00 7.35 11.92
CA THR A 54 -22.57 6.98 13.28
C THR A 54 -21.57 7.98 13.86
N MET A 55 -20.63 8.46 13.03
CA MET A 55 -19.63 9.46 13.44
C MET A 55 -20.16 10.90 13.41
N GLY A 56 -21.37 11.12 12.88
CA GLY A 56 -22.01 12.43 12.80
C GLY A 56 -21.60 13.29 11.61
N TYR A 57 -20.91 12.71 10.61
CA TYR A 57 -20.49 13.37 9.37
C TYR A 57 -21.64 13.45 8.35
N LYS A 58 -22.49 14.46 8.49
CA LYS A 58 -23.76 14.60 7.75
C LYS A 58 -23.57 14.81 6.25
N ARG A 59 -22.54 15.54 5.82
CA ARG A 59 -22.29 15.79 4.38
C ARG A 59 -21.87 14.52 3.68
N MET A 60 -20.95 13.79 4.27
CA MET A 60 -20.52 12.48 3.80
C MET A 60 -21.70 11.49 3.75
N GLN A 61 -22.53 11.47 4.81
CA GLN A 61 -23.74 10.65 4.89
C GLN A 61 -24.75 11.00 3.78
N ASN A 62 -25.00 12.27 3.51
CA ASN A 62 -25.93 12.70 2.47
C ASN A 62 -25.45 12.33 1.08
N LEU A 63 -24.18 12.55 0.76
CA LEU A 63 -23.61 12.23 -0.55
C LEU A 63 -23.64 10.70 -0.81
N THR A 64 -23.25 9.90 0.18
CA THR A 64 -23.29 8.44 0.10
C THR A 64 -24.73 7.91 -0.02
N HIS A 65 -25.71 8.53 0.66
CA HIS A 65 -27.12 8.21 0.53
C HIS A 65 -27.63 8.45 -0.90
N ASP A 66 -27.30 9.58 -1.52
CA ASP A 66 -27.73 9.86 -2.89
C ASP A 66 -27.06 8.92 -3.90
N MET A 67 -25.81 8.54 -3.69
CA MET A 67 -25.15 7.48 -4.47
C MET A 67 -25.86 6.14 -4.34
N GLU A 68 -26.20 5.72 -3.12
CA GLU A 68 -26.93 4.49 -2.84
C GLU A 68 -28.30 4.46 -3.56
N ASN A 69 -29.04 5.58 -3.57
CA ASN A 69 -30.30 5.68 -4.29
C ASN A 69 -30.13 5.43 -5.79
N VAL A 70 -29.10 6.02 -6.42
CA VAL A 70 -28.81 5.79 -7.84
C VAL A 70 -28.46 4.32 -8.09
N PHE A 71 -27.59 3.71 -7.25
CA PHE A 71 -27.25 2.29 -7.42
C PHE A 71 -28.41 1.35 -7.14
N SER A 72 -29.35 1.71 -6.26
CA SER A 72 -30.58 0.96 -6.07
C SER A 72 -31.41 0.91 -7.36
N GLU A 73 -31.55 2.04 -8.05
CA GLU A 73 -32.27 2.12 -9.33
C GLU A 73 -31.52 1.37 -10.47
N VAL A 74 -30.20 1.41 -10.48
CA VAL A 74 -29.36 0.62 -11.40
C VAL A 74 -29.54 -0.88 -11.13
N ARG A 75 -29.48 -1.30 -9.87
CA ARG A 75 -29.67 -2.70 -9.45
C ARG A 75 -31.07 -3.23 -9.82
N ASN A 76 -32.09 -2.40 -9.71
CA ASN A 76 -33.46 -2.73 -10.07
C ASN A 76 -33.68 -2.74 -11.61
N GLY A 77 -32.68 -2.37 -12.41
CA GLY A 77 -32.76 -2.31 -13.87
C GLY A 77 -33.52 -1.11 -14.41
N ASN A 78 -33.86 -0.13 -13.56
CA ASN A 78 -34.59 1.07 -13.94
C ASN A 78 -33.70 2.08 -14.65
N ILE A 79 -32.40 2.12 -14.30
CA ILE A 79 -31.40 3.00 -14.90
C ILE A 79 -30.25 2.14 -15.44
N LYS A 80 -29.76 2.50 -16.64
CA LYS A 80 -28.56 1.89 -17.21
C LYS A 80 -27.34 2.76 -16.94
N VAL A 81 -26.22 2.11 -16.60
CA VAL A 81 -24.94 2.78 -16.44
C VAL A 81 -24.46 3.28 -17.80
N ASP A 82 -24.18 4.56 -17.90
CA ASP A 82 -23.56 5.20 -19.05
C ASP A 82 -22.29 5.95 -18.66
N SER A 83 -21.48 6.37 -19.63
CA SER A 83 -20.22 7.06 -19.37
C SER A 83 -20.42 8.37 -18.59
N ARG A 84 -21.56 9.05 -18.72
CA ARG A 84 -21.87 10.27 -18.00
C ARG A 84 -22.12 9.98 -16.51
N MET A 85 -22.84 8.89 -16.22
CA MET A 85 -23.05 8.45 -14.83
C MET A 85 -21.73 8.09 -14.17
N VAL A 86 -20.89 7.34 -14.86
CA VAL A 86 -19.55 6.98 -14.37
C VAL A 86 -18.72 8.23 -14.03
N ASP A 87 -18.78 9.28 -14.87
CA ASP A 87 -18.07 10.53 -14.58
C ASP A 87 -18.59 11.24 -13.33
N VAL A 88 -19.91 11.25 -13.10
CA VAL A 88 -20.51 11.83 -11.89
C VAL A 88 -20.17 10.99 -10.66
N LEU A 89 -20.14 9.67 -10.77
CA LEU A 89 -19.74 8.78 -9.67
C LEU A 89 -18.30 8.98 -9.25
N PHE A 90 -17.38 9.22 -10.19
CA PHE A 90 -16.00 9.59 -9.85
C PHE A 90 -15.91 10.96 -9.15
N GLN A 91 -16.74 11.95 -9.56
CA GLN A 91 -16.80 13.22 -8.83
C GLN A 91 -17.33 13.04 -7.41
N CYS A 92 -18.27 12.11 -7.18
CA CYS A 92 -18.72 11.78 -5.84
C CYS A 92 -17.58 11.15 -5.03
N LEU A 93 -16.81 10.25 -5.62
CA LEU A 93 -15.66 9.63 -4.99
C LEU A 93 -14.61 10.68 -4.59
N ASP A 94 -14.27 11.64 -5.47
CA ASP A 94 -13.38 12.75 -5.17
C ASP A 94 -13.85 13.57 -3.97
N ALA A 95 -15.15 13.85 -3.91
CA ALA A 95 -15.74 14.58 -2.79
C ALA A 95 -15.68 13.78 -1.47
N LEU A 96 -15.92 12.46 -1.53
CA LEU A 96 -15.81 11.58 -0.38
C LEU A 96 -14.38 11.45 0.12
N GLU A 97 -13.39 11.27 -0.78
CA GLU A 97 -11.97 11.29 -0.46
C GLU A 97 -11.56 12.60 0.22
N GLN A 98 -12.08 13.73 -0.27
CA GLN A 98 -11.83 15.03 0.35
C GLN A 98 -12.42 15.13 1.75
N TYR A 99 -13.62 14.62 1.99
CA TYR A 99 -14.20 14.56 3.33
C TYR A 99 -13.35 13.73 4.28
N VAL A 100 -12.92 12.54 3.88
CA VAL A 100 -12.07 11.66 4.71
C VAL A 100 -10.72 12.33 5.02
N ASN A 101 -10.08 12.98 4.04
CA ASN A 101 -8.85 13.72 4.26
C ASN A 101 -9.03 14.89 5.23
N ASN A 102 -10.11 15.65 5.11
CA ASN A 102 -10.42 16.73 6.05
C ASN A 102 -10.64 16.18 7.47
N ILE A 103 -11.34 15.05 7.59
CA ILE A 103 -11.59 14.39 8.86
C ILE A 103 -10.27 13.91 9.49
N GLN A 104 -9.36 13.38 8.69
CA GLN A 104 -8.04 12.95 9.15
C GLN A 104 -7.21 14.13 9.67
N GLU A 105 -7.23 15.27 9.00
CA GLU A 105 -6.42 16.45 9.37
C GLU A 105 -7.03 17.25 10.51
N THR A 106 -8.36 17.41 10.52
CA THR A 106 -9.04 18.38 11.39
C THR A 106 -10.13 17.77 12.28
N SER A 107 -10.42 16.48 12.14
CA SER A 107 -11.56 15.78 12.78
C SER A 107 -12.93 16.36 12.38
N ASP A 108 -13.01 17.08 11.24
CA ASP A 108 -14.22 17.69 10.69
C ASP A 108 -14.29 17.42 9.18
N GLU A 109 -15.47 17.13 8.64
CA GLU A 109 -15.67 16.86 7.21
C GLU A 109 -15.53 18.10 6.30
N GLY A 110 -15.37 19.29 6.86
CA GLY A 110 -15.26 20.55 6.12
C GLY A 110 -16.62 21.21 5.85
N THR A 111 -16.62 22.22 4.97
CA THR A 111 -17.80 23.10 4.75
C THR A 111 -18.44 22.93 3.36
N ASP A 112 -17.88 22.12 2.48
CA ASP A 112 -18.38 21.96 1.11
C ASP A 112 -19.52 20.93 1.07
N ASP A 113 -20.72 21.37 0.68
CA ASP A 113 -21.91 20.52 0.63
C ASP A 113 -22.05 19.75 -0.71
N ASN A 114 -21.15 19.97 -1.67
CA ASN A 114 -21.12 19.32 -3.00
C ASN A 114 -22.48 19.28 -3.74
N GLU A 115 -23.34 20.31 -3.53
CA GLU A 115 -24.66 20.43 -4.15
C GLU A 115 -24.70 20.20 -5.68
N PRO A 116 -23.70 20.67 -6.48
CA PRO A 116 -23.71 20.42 -7.92
C PRO A 116 -23.63 18.95 -8.27
N ILE A 117 -22.86 18.17 -7.51
CA ILE A 117 -22.66 16.73 -7.70
C ILE A 117 -23.95 16.00 -7.30
N ILE A 118 -24.53 16.32 -6.16
CA ILE A 118 -25.82 15.78 -5.69
C ILE A 118 -26.93 16.03 -6.71
N LYS A 119 -27.02 17.24 -7.26
CA LYS A 119 -27.98 17.55 -8.32
C LYS A 119 -27.75 16.76 -9.61
N ALA A 120 -26.48 16.52 -9.97
CA ALA A 120 -26.15 15.70 -11.13
C ALA A 120 -26.55 14.24 -10.91
N LEU A 121 -26.29 13.65 -9.71
CA LEU A 121 -26.74 12.31 -9.34
C LEU A 121 -28.27 12.16 -9.42
N ASN A 122 -28.99 13.06 -8.76
CA ASN A 122 -30.45 13.00 -8.72
C ASN A 122 -31.08 13.21 -10.11
N SER A 123 -30.39 13.85 -11.06
CA SER A 123 -30.87 13.99 -12.43
C SER A 123 -31.01 12.66 -13.18
N PHE A 124 -30.26 11.62 -12.79
CA PHE A 124 -30.38 10.28 -13.39
C PHE A 124 -31.67 9.58 -12.96
N ILE A 125 -32.15 9.85 -11.73
CA ILE A 125 -33.41 9.30 -11.21
C ILE A 125 -34.60 10.02 -11.84
N VAL A 126 -34.61 11.35 -11.86
CA VAL A 126 -35.72 12.19 -12.35
C VAL A 126 -35.98 12.00 -13.86
N ASN A 127 -34.93 11.85 -14.68
CA ASN A 127 -35.05 11.69 -16.11
C ASN A 127 -35.73 10.34 -16.54
N ASN A 128 -35.90 9.41 -15.61
CA ASN A 128 -36.56 8.13 -15.86
C ASN A 128 -38.05 8.16 -15.50
N GLU A 129 -38.51 9.07 -14.65
CA GLU A 129 -39.95 9.22 -14.32
C GLU A 129 -40.79 9.75 -15.49
N ASP A 130 -40.14 10.43 -16.48
CA ASP A 130 -40.86 10.98 -17.65
C ASP A 130 -41.19 9.96 -18.77
N LYS A 131 -40.91 8.67 -18.60
CA LYS A 131 -41.10 7.63 -19.62
C LYS A 131 -42.17 6.57 -19.33
N GLY A 132 -43.03 6.71 -18.34
CA GLY A 132 -44.03 5.67 -18.13
C GLY A 132 -45.07 5.95 -17.05
N VAL A 133 -46.26 6.41 -17.53
CA VAL A 133 -47.61 6.19 -16.97
C VAL A 133 -47.97 6.89 -15.67
N LEU A 134 -49.02 7.68 -15.83
CA LEU A 134 -49.77 8.50 -14.90
C LEU A 134 -50.33 7.76 -13.67
N PRO A 135 -50.82 8.52 -12.68
CA PRO A 135 -50.81 8.16 -11.27
C PRO A 135 -52.17 7.63 -10.78
N GLU A 136 -52.18 6.92 -9.69
CA GLU A 136 -53.36 6.85 -8.84
C GLU A 136 -53.02 7.27 -7.40
N GLU A 137 -53.74 8.33 -7.05
CA GLU A 137 -53.90 9.00 -5.77
C GLU A 137 -54.30 8.01 -4.67
N ALA A 138 -54.00 8.19 -3.51
CA ALA A 138 -54.20 9.21 -2.50
C ALA A 138 -54.54 8.58 -1.13
N ASN A 139 -54.03 9.23 -0.16
CA ASN A 139 -54.72 9.61 1.06
C ASN A 139 -54.72 8.73 2.31
N LYS A 140 -54.09 9.35 3.23
CA LYS A 140 -54.53 9.82 4.58
C LYS A 140 -54.33 8.90 5.76
N GLU A 141 -53.50 9.45 6.60
CA GLU A 141 -53.78 9.89 8.00
C GLU A 141 -54.63 8.92 8.83
N GLU A 142 -54.09 8.46 9.93
CA GLU A 142 -54.37 8.99 11.27
C GLU A 142 -53.62 8.17 12.34
N ALA A 143 -52.96 8.86 13.22
CA ALA A 143 -52.60 8.43 14.57
C ALA A 143 -53.83 8.72 15.49
N PRO A 144 -53.82 8.49 16.78
CA PRO A 144 -53.13 7.55 17.68
C PRO A 144 -54.10 6.82 18.63
N ALA A 145 -53.67 5.81 19.35
CA ALA A 145 -54.30 5.52 20.65
C ALA A 145 -53.32 4.81 21.61
N GLU A 146 -53.01 5.51 22.65
CA GLU A 146 -52.48 4.98 23.90
C GLU A 146 -53.34 3.89 24.50
N GLU A 147 -52.73 2.88 25.12
CA GLU A 147 -53.20 2.41 26.41
C GLU A 147 -52.06 1.76 27.21
N LYS A 148 -52.08 2.05 28.48
CA LYS A 148 -51.10 1.83 29.53
C LYS A 148 -51.26 0.49 30.20
N LYS A 149 -50.11 0.07 30.82
CA LYS A 149 -49.96 -0.73 32.08
C LYS A 149 -50.15 -2.24 31.95
N GLU A 150 -49.28 -3.05 32.54
CA GLU A 150 -48.85 -3.12 33.95
C GLU A 150 -47.60 -4.00 34.08
N GLU A 151 -46.75 -3.65 35.06
CA GLU A 151 -45.67 -4.49 35.57
C GLU A 151 -46.19 -5.79 36.18
N SER A 152 -45.52 -6.90 35.89
CA SER A 152 -45.38 -7.98 36.85
C SER A 152 -44.11 -8.79 36.51
N THR A 153 -43.20 -8.75 37.44
CA THR A 153 -42.06 -9.66 37.58
C THR A 153 -42.53 -11.11 37.64
N ASP A 154 -42.10 -11.92 36.63
CA ASP A 154 -42.05 -13.37 36.79
C ASP A 154 -40.96 -13.96 35.92
N VAL A 155 -40.07 -14.70 36.52
CA VAL A 155 -38.91 -15.40 35.97
C VAL A 155 -39.28 -16.52 34.96
N ALA A 156 -40.57 -16.77 34.76
CA ALA A 156 -41.09 -17.73 33.80
C ALA A 156 -41.44 -17.14 32.41
N GLY A 157 -41.27 -15.83 32.23
CA GLY A 157 -41.68 -15.11 30.97
C GLY A 157 -40.58 -14.99 29.90
N THR A 158 -39.35 -15.43 30.19
CA THR A 158 -38.21 -15.23 29.25
C THR A 158 -38.28 -16.18 28.05
N TYR A 159 -38.81 -17.37 28.22
CA TYR A 159 -38.95 -18.38 27.17
C TYR A 159 -39.98 -18.04 26.06
N ALA A 160 -40.95 -17.20 26.34
CA ALA A 160 -42.04 -16.91 25.42
C ALA A 160 -41.68 -15.79 24.37
N ARG A 161 -40.64 -14.98 24.59
CA ARG A 161 -40.27 -13.88 23.71
C ARG A 161 -39.40 -14.31 22.53
N TYR A 162 -38.64 -15.38 22.66
CA TYR A 162 -37.79 -15.89 21.56
C TYR A 162 -38.59 -16.71 20.52
N ASN A 163 -39.75 -17.21 20.85
CA ASN A 163 -40.65 -17.92 19.93
C ASN A 163 -41.33 -17.02 18.89
N ASN A 164 -41.15 -15.72 18.95
CA ASN A 164 -41.78 -14.79 18.00
C ASN A 164 -40.88 -14.36 16.83
N MET A 165 -39.61 -14.77 16.80
CA MET A 165 -38.75 -14.54 15.62
C MET A 165 -39.25 -15.37 14.43
N VAL A 166 -39.65 -14.72 13.36
CA VAL A 166 -40.07 -15.38 12.12
C VAL A 166 -38.84 -15.64 11.28
N PHE A 167 -38.44 -16.91 11.16
CA PHE A 167 -37.32 -17.32 10.31
C PHE A 167 -37.78 -17.55 8.88
N ALA A 168 -37.03 -17.01 7.92
CA ALA A 168 -37.19 -17.35 6.51
C ALA A 168 -36.68 -18.78 6.24
N ASP A 169 -37.14 -19.44 5.18
CA ASP A 169 -36.81 -20.85 4.90
C ASP A 169 -35.29 -21.05 4.73
N PHE A 170 -34.58 -20.11 4.15
CA PHE A 170 -33.11 -20.18 4.04
C PHE A 170 -32.40 -20.06 5.41
N GLU A 171 -32.93 -19.26 6.35
CA GLU A 171 -32.43 -19.11 7.72
C GLU A 171 -32.65 -20.41 8.53
N LYS A 172 -33.83 -21.03 8.38
CA LYS A 172 -34.16 -22.34 8.98
C LYS A 172 -33.19 -23.41 8.49
N ASN A 173 -32.93 -23.44 7.18
CA ASN A 173 -32.02 -24.40 6.56
C ASN A 173 -30.57 -24.17 7.07
N ALA A 174 -30.11 -22.95 7.21
CA ALA A 174 -28.78 -22.63 7.74
C ALA A 174 -28.62 -23.08 9.21
N VAL A 175 -29.64 -22.87 10.04
CA VAL A 175 -29.66 -23.35 11.44
C VAL A 175 -29.66 -24.88 11.49
N ASN A 176 -30.51 -25.55 10.70
CA ASN A 176 -30.58 -27.00 10.65
C ASN A 176 -29.25 -27.61 10.18
N GLU A 177 -28.62 -27.06 9.15
CA GLU A 177 -27.30 -27.49 8.67
C GLU A 177 -26.19 -27.30 9.72
N ALA A 178 -26.24 -26.21 10.49
CA ALA A 178 -25.31 -25.97 11.58
C ALA A 178 -25.46 -27.01 12.70
N ILE A 179 -26.71 -27.35 13.08
CA ILE A 179 -27.00 -28.38 14.07
C ILE A 179 -26.54 -29.77 13.58
N GLU A 180 -26.73 -30.11 12.29
CA GLU A 180 -26.25 -31.37 11.71
C GLU A 180 -24.71 -31.45 11.73
N LYS A 181 -24.03 -30.33 11.50
CA LYS A 181 -22.56 -30.22 11.58
C LYS A 181 -22.03 -30.18 13.01
N LYS A 182 -22.92 -30.25 14.02
CA LYS A 182 -22.59 -30.15 15.46
C LYS A 182 -21.94 -28.82 15.87
N MET A 183 -22.28 -27.75 15.17
CA MET A 183 -21.93 -26.40 15.59
C MET A 183 -22.93 -25.92 16.64
N ASN A 184 -22.50 -25.00 17.47
CA ASN A 184 -23.37 -24.39 18.48
C ASN A 184 -24.18 -23.27 17.82
N VAL A 185 -25.48 -23.24 18.06
CA VAL A 185 -26.38 -22.17 17.61
C VAL A 185 -26.94 -21.48 18.85
N PHE A 186 -26.68 -20.17 18.97
CA PHE A 186 -27.18 -19.38 20.08
C PHE A 186 -28.09 -18.25 19.59
N ILE A 187 -29.15 -18.01 20.33
CA ILE A 187 -29.94 -16.79 20.23
C ILE A 187 -29.58 -15.90 21.43
N ILE A 188 -29.10 -14.70 21.18
CA ILE A 188 -28.60 -13.80 22.20
C ILE A 188 -29.30 -12.45 22.09
N LYS A 189 -29.89 -12.00 23.20
CA LYS A 189 -30.43 -10.67 23.34
C LYS A 189 -29.36 -9.78 23.97
N VAL A 190 -29.09 -8.65 23.33
CA VAL A 190 -28.12 -7.64 23.77
C VAL A 190 -28.89 -6.41 24.21
N SER A 191 -28.57 -5.91 25.40
CA SER A 191 -29.19 -4.71 25.98
C SER A 191 -28.12 -3.62 26.10
N VAL A 192 -28.35 -2.49 25.46
CA VAL A 192 -27.50 -1.29 25.53
C VAL A 192 -27.86 -0.45 26.76
N ASP A 193 -26.88 0.26 27.34
CA ASP A 193 -27.12 1.13 28.49
C ASP A 193 -28.07 2.31 28.13
N GLU A 194 -28.96 2.63 29.06
CA GLU A 194 -29.96 3.71 28.90
C GLU A 194 -29.32 5.10 28.67
N ASN A 195 -28.07 5.29 29.11
CA ASN A 195 -27.34 6.54 28.94
C ASN A 195 -26.48 6.58 27.67
N CYS A 196 -26.53 5.54 26.86
CA CYS A 196 -25.78 5.48 25.60
C CYS A 196 -26.35 6.46 24.59
N ILE A 197 -25.51 7.38 24.11
CA ILE A 197 -25.89 8.40 23.11
C ILE A 197 -25.83 7.82 21.68
N LEU A 198 -24.93 6.86 21.44
CA LEU A 198 -24.66 6.28 20.13
C LEU A 198 -25.00 4.78 20.11
N LYS A 199 -26.29 4.44 20.13
CA LYS A 199 -26.77 3.05 20.25
C LYS A 199 -26.39 2.21 19.04
N ALA A 200 -26.52 2.73 17.82
CA ALA A 200 -26.15 2.05 16.58
C ALA A 200 -24.65 1.72 16.55
N ALA A 201 -23.79 2.65 16.99
CA ALA A 201 -22.35 2.42 17.07
C ALA A 201 -21.99 1.28 18.03
N ARG A 202 -22.72 1.14 19.16
CA ARG A 202 -22.50 0.04 20.10
C ARG A 202 -22.96 -1.30 19.54
N ALA A 203 -24.11 -1.31 18.88
CA ALA A 203 -24.57 -2.50 18.17
C ALA A 203 -23.58 -2.91 17.06
N PHE A 204 -23.11 -1.96 16.27
CA PHE A 204 -22.09 -2.21 15.25
C PHE A 204 -20.81 -2.82 15.84
N LEU A 205 -20.29 -2.31 16.96
CA LEU A 205 -19.13 -2.87 17.64
C LEU A 205 -19.38 -4.29 18.15
N VAL A 206 -20.60 -4.61 18.55
CA VAL A 206 -20.97 -6.00 18.90
C VAL A 206 -20.88 -6.90 17.69
N PHE A 207 -21.44 -6.49 16.54
CA PHE A 207 -21.34 -7.26 15.29
C PHE A 207 -19.89 -7.44 14.87
N LYS A 208 -19.10 -6.38 14.88
CA LYS A 208 -17.68 -6.40 14.51
C LYS A 208 -16.83 -7.30 15.41
N ASN A 209 -17.03 -7.23 16.73
CA ASN A 209 -16.28 -8.08 17.66
C ASN A 209 -16.68 -9.56 17.56
N LEU A 210 -17.86 -9.85 17.03
CA LEU A 210 -18.32 -11.21 16.75
C LEU A 210 -17.83 -11.73 15.40
N GLU A 211 -17.42 -10.85 14.48
CA GLU A 211 -16.83 -11.21 13.21
C GLU A 211 -15.53 -12.00 13.42
N GLY A 212 -15.43 -13.17 12.80
CA GLY A 212 -14.32 -14.11 12.99
C GLY A 212 -14.47 -15.10 14.16
N HIS A 213 -15.48 -14.94 15.06
CA HIS A 213 -15.80 -15.85 16.13
C HIS A 213 -17.08 -16.63 15.89
N CYS A 214 -18.01 -16.05 15.13
CA CYS A 214 -19.28 -16.69 14.80
C CYS A 214 -19.86 -16.12 13.50
N ASP A 215 -20.75 -16.92 12.86
CA ASP A 215 -21.55 -16.46 11.74
C ASP A 215 -22.92 -15.98 12.26
N ILE A 216 -23.28 -14.74 11.93
CA ILE A 216 -24.57 -14.16 12.32
C ILE A 216 -25.60 -14.50 11.23
N ILE A 217 -26.59 -15.33 11.60
CA ILE A 217 -27.64 -15.77 10.70
C ILE A 217 -28.75 -14.73 10.58
N LYS A 218 -29.09 -14.09 11.72
CA LYS A 218 -30.22 -13.15 11.80
C LYS A 218 -30.03 -12.17 12.92
N SER A 219 -30.52 -10.94 12.70
CA SER A 219 -30.72 -9.94 13.75
C SER A 219 -32.15 -9.44 13.77
N GLU A 220 -32.64 -9.06 14.93
CA GLU A 220 -33.97 -8.44 15.12
C GLU A 220 -33.86 -7.33 16.15
N PRO A 221 -34.10 -6.05 15.77
CA PRO A 221 -34.44 -5.62 14.40
C PRO A 221 -33.40 -6.01 13.34
N SER A 222 -33.72 -5.82 12.06
CA SER A 222 -32.76 -6.09 10.98
C SER A 222 -31.48 -5.27 11.17
N ALA A 223 -30.35 -5.72 10.62
CA ALA A 223 -29.08 -4.97 10.70
C ALA A 223 -29.28 -3.52 10.23
N GLN A 224 -30.08 -3.31 9.19
CA GLN A 224 -30.40 -2.00 8.66
C GLN A 224 -31.25 -1.14 9.62
N ASP A 225 -32.24 -1.73 10.31
CA ASP A 225 -33.03 -0.99 11.31
C ASP A 225 -32.21 -0.66 12.56
N ILE A 226 -31.21 -1.50 12.88
CA ILE A 226 -30.25 -1.22 13.96
C ILE A 226 -29.35 -0.05 13.58
N GLU A 227 -28.81 -0.02 12.36
CA GLU A 227 -28.01 1.10 11.83
C GLU A 227 -28.80 2.41 11.76
N ASP A 228 -30.07 2.34 11.36
CA ASP A 228 -30.99 3.48 11.31
C ASP A 228 -31.50 3.92 12.71
N GLU A 229 -30.97 3.35 13.80
CA GLU A 229 -31.40 3.58 15.20
C GLU A 229 -32.89 3.31 15.45
N LYS A 230 -33.53 2.44 14.65
CA LYS A 230 -34.93 2.05 14.79
C LYS A 230 -35.16 0.98 15.87
N PHE A 231 -34.35 0.98 16.90
CA PHE A 231 -34.50 0.11 18.07
C PHE A 231 -34.43 0.95 19.37
N GLU A 232 -35.06 0.47 20.43
CA GLU A 232 -35.06 1.19 21.69
C GLU A 232 -33.73 1.05 22.45
N LEU A 233 -33.52 -0.07 23.11
CA LEU A 233 -32.30 -0.37 23.89
C LEU A 233 -31.84 -1.83 23.69
N ASP A 234 -32.68 -2.64 23.08
CA ASP A 234 -32.46 -4.08 22.98
C ASP A 234 -32.48 -4.51 21.51
N PHE A 235 -31.57 -5.40 21.12
CA PHE A 235 -31.62 -6.13 19.88
C PHE A 235 -31.25 -7.59 20.11
N SER A 236 -31.67 -8.48 19.23
CA SER A 236 -31.42 -9.91 19.32
C SER A 236 -30.67 -10.40 18.09
N ILE A 237 -29.71 -11.31 18.29
CA ILE A 237 -28.92 -11.94 17.22
C ILE A 237 -28.97 -13.44 17.32
N VAL A 238 -28.97 -14.13 16.17
CA VAL A 238 -28.82 -15.58 16.07
C VAL A 238 -27.45 -15.85 15.46
N VAL A 239 -26.61 -16.58 16.21
CA VAL A 239 -25.23 -16.84 15.85
C VAL A 239 -24.93 -18.32 15.79
N VAL A 240 -24.09 -18.72 14.82
CA VAL A 240 -23.56 -20.08 14.68
C VAL A 240 -22.06 -20.04 14.93
N THR A 241 -21.56 -20.91 15.81
CA THR A 241 -20.16 -20.90 16.22
C THR A 241 -19.66 -22.27 16.67
N GLU A 242 -18.35 -22.47 16.65
CA GLU A 242 -17.70 -23.61 17.31
C GLU A 242 -17.37 -23.31 18.79
N GLU A 243 -17.41 -22.02 19.17
CA GLU A 243 -17.07 -21.57 20.52
C GLU A 243 -18.19 -21.82 21.55
N SER A 244 -17.85 -21.68 22.84
CA SER A 244 -18.81 -21.83 23.92
C SER A 244 -19.69 -20.59 24.07
N TYR A 245 -20.90 -20.77 24.61
CA TYR A 245 -21.81 -19.69 24.96
C TYR A 245 -21.15 -18.59 25.81
N GLU A 246 -20.35 -19.01 26.80
CA GLU A 246 -19.66 -18.07 27.70
C GLU A 246 -18.62 -17.21 26.99
N SER A 247 -17.94 -17.77 25.95
CA SER A 247 -16.99 -17.04 25.12
C SER A 247 -17.70 -15.93 24.32
N ILE A 248 -18.76 -16.27 23.61
CA ILE A 248 -19.53 -15.31 22.78
C ILE A 248 -20.14 -14.21 23.64
N VAL A 249 -20.79 -14.55 24.75
CA VAL A 249 -21.35 -13.55 25.69
C VAL A 249 -20.24 -12.68 26.29
N GLY A 250 -19.06 -13.26 26.56
CA GLY A 250 -17.88 -12.53 27.03
C GLY A 250 -17.41 -11.48 26.02
N ILE A 251 -17.34 -11.81 24.74
CA ILE A 251 -16.98 -10.90 23.65
C ILE A 251 -17.99 -9.74 23.60
N ILE A 252 -19.29 -10.03 23.65
CA ILE A 252 -20.34 -9.01 23.63
C ILE A 252 -20.25 -8.07 24.85
N LYS A 253 -20.05 -8.62 26.05
CA LYS A 253 -19.95 -7.84 27.30
C LYS A 253 -18.67 -7.00 27.41
N ASN A 254 -17.64 -7.30 26.62
CA ASN A 254 -16.43 -6.49 26.56
C ASN A 254 -16.65 -5.15 25.80
N VAL A 255 -17.72 -5.03 25.03
CA VAL A 255 -18.09 -3.77 24.41
C VAL A 255 -18.61 -2.82 25.48
N SER A 256 -18.02 -1.62 25.55
CA SER A 256 -18.44 -0.59 26.51
C SER A 256 -19.89 -0.15 26.27
N GLU A 257 -20.62 0.19 27.35
CA GLU A 257 -22.02 0.62 27.31
C GLU A 257 -23.03 -0.48 26.87
N ILE A 258 -22.62 -1.75 26.86
CA ILE A 258 -23.54 -2.88 26.85
C ILE A 258 -23.90 -3.18 28.29
N LYS A 259 -25.21 -3.08 28.60
CA LYS A 259 -25.75 -3.31 29.94
C LYS A 259 -25.78 -4.79 30.28
N ASP A 260 -26.25 -5.61 29.35
CA ASP A 260 -26.34 -7.07 29.53
C ASP A 260 -26.41 -7.81 28.17
N ALA A 261 -25.97 -9.07 28.17
CA ALA A 261 -26.14 -9.98 27.06
C ALA A 261 -26.54 -11.35 27.62
N ALA A 262 -27.70 -11.84 27.23
CA ALA A 262 -28.23 -13.11 27.69
C ALA A 262 -28.95 -13.84 26.53
N GLY A 263 -28.84 -15.16 26.49
CA GLY A 263 -29.43 -15.96 25.43
C GLY A 263 -29.45 -17.44 25.78
N GLU A 264 -29.85 -18.26 24.83
CA GLU A 264 -29.94 -19.70 24.95
C GLU A 264 -29.52 -20.42 23.67
N ALA A 265 -29.21 -21.71 23.80
CA ALA A 265 -28.82 -22.56 22.68
C ALA A 265 -30.04 -23.13 21.96
N ILE A 266 -30.05 -23.04 20.63
CA ILE A 266 -31.02 -23.72 19.77
C ILE A 266 -30.50 -25.13 19.52
N THR A 267 -31.14 -26.14 20.16
CA THR A 267 -30.72 -27.55 20.08
C THR A 267 -31.65 -28.41 19.23
N THR A 268 -32.82 -27.91 18.88
CA THR A 268 -33.82 -28.64 18.10
C THR A 268 -33.91 -28.07 16.68
N PRO A 269 -33.77 -28.94 15.64
CA PRO A 269 -33.97 -28.49 14.26
C PRO A 269 -35.39 -27.99 14.02
N PHE A 270 -35.54 -27.01 13.17
CA PHE A 270 -36.86 -26.58 12.70
C PHE A 270 -37.49 -27.69 11.84
N ALA A 271 -38.73 -28.07 12.14
CA ALA A 271 -39.46 -29.09 11.36
C ALA A 271 -39.88 -28.51 10.00
N ASP A 272 -39.62 -29.25 8.92
CA ASP A 272 -40.16 -28.96 7.61
C ASP A 272 -41.69 -29.15 7.62
N GLU A 273 -42.43 -28.17 7.10
CA GLU A 273 -43.91 -28.21 7.05
C GLU A 273 -44.49 -29.19 6.01
N ASP A 274 -43.67 -30.02 5.34
CA ASP A 274 -44.10 -30.92 4.28
C ASP A 274 -44.36 -32.38 4.68
N ASP A 275 -44.41 -32.75 5.98
CA ASP A 275 -44.75 -34.11 6.43
C ASP A 275 -45.98 -34.12 7.36
N LYS A 276 -47.14 -33.85 6.78
CA LYS A 276 -48.41 -34.29 7.36
C LYS A 276 -49.15 -35.11 6.33
N GLU A 277 -48.94 -36.45 6.35
CA GLU A 277 -49.87 -37.53 6.13
C GLU A 277 -49.10 -38.86 6.14
N GLU A 278 -49.25 -39.63 7.08
CA GLU A 278 -49.96 -40.85 7.34
C GLU A 278 -49.38 -41.68 8.51
N LYS A 279 -50.29 -42.21 9.26
CA LYS A 279 -50.18 -42.87 10.53
C LYS A 279 -49.84 -44.38 10.43
N GLN A 280 -49.36 -44.87 11.61
CA GLN A 280 -49.54 -46.22 12.17
C GLN A 280 -48.50 -47.27 11.72
N ASP A 281 -47.80 -48.00 12.54
CA ASP A 281 -48.01 -48.65 13.81
C ASP A 281 -46.72 -49.41 14.21
N THR A 282 -46.46 -49.49 15.49
CA THR A 282 -45.42 -50.23 16.24
C THR A 282 -45.40 -51.77 15.94
N PRO A 283 -44.48 -52.63 16.51
CA PRO A 283 -43.35 -52.41 17.39
C PRO A 283 -42.15 -53.41 17.25
N LYS A 284 -41.03 -53.08 17.97
CA LYS A 284 -40.08 -53.95 18.67
C LYS A 284 -39.30 -55.10 18.00
N GLN A 285 -38.00 -55.09 18.13
CA GLN A 285 -37.13 -55.96 18.97
C GLN A 285 -35.65 -55.75 18.54
N GLU A 286 -34.79 -55.30 19.45
CA GLU A 286 -33.73 -56.01 20.21
C GLU A 286 -32.96 -57.09 19.43
N GLU A 287 -31.66 -56.97 19.31
CA GLU A 287 -30.57 -57.59 20.06
C GLU A 287 -29.20 -57.45 19.36
N LYS A 288 -28.25 -56.84 20.04
CA LYS A 288 -26.97 -57.36 20.56
C LYS A 288 -25.91 -57.94 19.61
N LYS A 289 -24.71 -57.33 19.83
CA LYS A 289 -23.37 -57.92 20.00
C LYS A 289 -22.77 -58.70 18.82
N ASP A 290 -21.52 -58.61 18.48
CA ASP A 290 -20.26 -58.68 19.24
C ASP A 290 -19.04 -58.39 18.34
N GLU A 291 -18.05 -57.80 18.99
CA GLU A 291 -16.60 -57.89 18.90
C GLU A 291 -15.89 -58.69 17.77
N SER A 292 -14.85 -58.14 17.14
CA SER A 292 -13.44 -58.41 17.44
C SER A 292 -12.50 -58.08 16.31
N GLU A 293 -11.50 -57.28 16.64
CA GLU A 293 -10.06 -57.39 16.40
C GLU A 293 -9.56 -58.09 15.11
N THR A 294 -8.69 -57.48 14.36
CA THR A 294 -7.22 -57.59 14.38
C THR A 294 -6.57 -57.00 13.10
N LYS A 295 -5.49 -56.23 13.33
CA LYS A 295 -4.40 -55.88 12.36
C LYS A 295 -3.55 -57.15 12.05
N PRO A 296 -2.51 -57.12 11.19
CA PRO A 296 -1.96 -56.08 10.25
C PRO A 296 -1.39 -56.66 8.92
N SER A 297 -0.76 -55.76 8.17
CA SER A 297 0.44 -55.88 7.33
C SER A 297 0.31 -55.69 5.81
N ALA A 298 1.19 -54.77 5.35
CA ALA A 298 1.54 -54.41 3.98
C ALA A 298 2.39 -55.55 3.28
N PRO A 299 2.90 -55.48 2.04
CA PRO A 299 3.09 -54.33 1.15
C PRO A 299 2.99 -54.61 -0.42
N VAL A 300 3.17 -53.47 -1.19
CA VAL A 300 3.87 -53.34 -2.52
C VAL A 300 3.12 -53.79 -3.78
N THR A 301 2.86 -52.91 -4.72
CA THR A 301 3.54 -52.52 -5.97
C THR A 301 2.65 -51.78 -6.99
N ALA A 302 3.34 -50.90 -7.71
CA ALA A 302 2.97 -49.94 -8.74
C ALA A 302 2.15 -50.42 -9.96
N LYS A 303 1.33 -49.51 -10.56
CA LYS A 303 1.42 -49.06 -11.96
C LYS A 303 0.32 -48.10 -12.41
N LYS A 304 0.76 -46.89 -12.82
CA LYS A 304 0.46 -46.07 -14.03
C LYS A 304 -0.98 -45.75 -14.49
N GLN A 305 -1.25 -44.42 -14.55
CA GLN A 305 -1.84 -43.57 -15.62
C GLN A 305 -3.34 -43.70 -15.90
N ALA A 306 -4.12 -42.63 -16.09
CA ALA A 306 -4.04 -41.19 -16.35
C ALA A 306 -5.46 -40.60 -16.26
N PRO A 307 -5.80 -39.32 -16.65
CA PRO A 307 -6.10 -38.25 -15.74
C PRO A 307 -7.61 -37.92 -15.66
N VAL A 308 -8.08 -37.50 -14.53
CA VAL A 308 -9.43 -36.95 -14.35
C VAL A 308 -9.34 -35.56 -13.76
N ALA A 309 -10.14 -34.68 -14.33
CA ALA A 309 -10.24 -33.26 -14.08
C ALA A 309 -10.24 -32.85 -12.61
N ASN A 310 -9.41 -31.89 -12.34
CA ASN A 310 -9.23 -31.28 -11.02
C ASN A 310 -10.26 -30.17 -10.84
N ASN A 311 -11.17 -30.35 -9.92
CA ASN A 311 -12.05 -29.31 -9.43
C ASN A 311 -11.42 -28.81 -8.14
N ASN A 312 -10.53 -27.81 -8.26
CA ASN A 312 -9.93 -27.14 -7.10
C ASN A 312 -10.95 -26.18 -6.47
N LYS A 313 -11.58 -26.63 -5.41
CA LYS A 313 -12.04 -25.71 -4.36
C LYS A 313 -10.81 -25.29 -3.58
N ALA A 314 -10.31 -24.10 -3.86
CA ALA A 314 -9.32 -23.43 -3.02
C ALA A 314 -9.95 -23.19 -1.64
N GLY A 315 -9.44 -23.89 -0.65
CA GLY A 315 -9.71 -23.57 0.75
C GLY A 315 -9.13 -22.18 1.04
N LYS A 316 -9.95 -21.24 1.49
CA LYS A 316 -9.50 -19.98 2.06
C LYS A 316 -8.58 -20.32 3.24
N THR A 317 -7.31 -20.09 3.07
CA THR A 317 -6.36 -19.98 4.19
C THR A 317 -6.76 -18.75 4.97
N VAL A 318 -7.18 -18.93 6.21
CA VAL A 318 -7.40 -17.83 7.15
C VAL A 318 -6.04 -17.21 7.41
N SER A 319 -5.79 -16.05 6.83
CA SER A 319 -4.60 -15.27 7.14
C SER A 319 -4.80 -14.63 8.51
N HIS A 320 -4.03 -15.06 9.51
CA HIS A 320 -3.96 -14.35 10.78
C HIS A 320 -3.17 -13.06 10.57
N THR A 321 -3.86 -11.97 10.30
CA THR A 321 -3.27 -10.63 10.26
C THR A 321 -3.24 -10.06 11.67
N VAL A 322 -2.07 -9.56 12.08
CA VAL A 322 -1.89 -8.83 13.34
C VAL A 322 -1.69 -7.35 12.98
N ARG A 323 -2.58 -6.49 13.42
CA ARG A 323 -2.38 -5.04 13.31
C ARG A 323 -1.27 -4.61 14.26
N VAL A 324 -0.23 -3.99 13.73
CA VAL A 324 0.88 -3.42 14.48
C VAL A 324 0.89 -1.92 14.25
N ASP A 325 0.97 -1.18 15.35
CA ASP A 325 1.13 0.26 15.34
C ASP A 325 2.46 0.66 14.67
N ILE A 326 2.40 1.55 13.71
CA ILE A 326 3.53 1.95 12.87
C ILE A 326 4.59 2.67 13.67
N GLU A 327 4.19 3.55 14.61
CA GLU A 327 5.12 4.26 15.47
C GLU A 327 5.99 3.28 16.28
N LYS A 328 5.43 2.13 16.67
CA LYS A 328 6.18 1.08 17.37
C LYS A 328 7.18 0.37 16.47
N LEU A 329 6.88 0.21 15.17
CA LEU A 329 7.82 -0.33 14.20
C LEU A 329 8.97 0.65 13.95
N ASP A 330 8.70 1.95 13.87
CA ASP A 330 9.73 2.98 13.72
C ASP A 330 10.65 3.05 14.94
N VAL A 331 10.08 2.95 16.14
CA VAL A 331 10.89 2.84 17.39
C VAL A 331 11.77 1.59 17.36
N LEU A 332 11.24 0.45 16.91
CA LEU A 332 11.98 -0.80 16.80
C LEU A 332 13.14 -0.66 15.80
N MET A 333 12.91 -0.03 14.64
CA MET A 333 13.95 0.27 13.65
C MET A 333 15.04 1.17 14.20
N ASN A 334 14.69 2.19 14.98
CA ASN A 334 15.66 3.05 15.64
C ASN A 334 16.52 2.26 16.64
N LEU A 335 15.93 1.38 17.44
CA LEU A 335 16.66 0.52 18.38
C LEU A 335 17.61 -0.46 17.67
N VAL A 336 17.19 -1.01 16.52
CA VAL A 336 18.07 -1.87 15.70
C VAL A 336 19.25 -1.06 15.14
N SER A 337 18.99 0.18 14.68
CA SER A 337 20.05 1.09 14.23
C SER A 337 21.05 1.42 15.34
N GLU A 338 20.58 1.68 16.57
CA GLU A 338 21.44 1.87 17.75
C GLU A 338 22.24 0.62 18.08
N LEU A 339 21.65 -0.57 17.94
CA LEU A 339 22.35 -1.84 18.15
C LEU A 339 23.47 -2.04 17.13
N ILE A 340 23.28 -1.65 15.86
CA ILE A 340 24.32 -1.68 14.82
C ILE A 340 25.46 -0.72 15.18
N ILE A 341 25.15 0.49 15.64
CA ILE A 341 26.15 1.48 16.08
C ILE A 341 26.95 0.93 17.27
N ALA A 342 26.29 0.36 18.28
CA ALA A 342 26.94 -0.25 19.43
C ALA A 342 27.83 -1.45 19.04
N LYS A 343 27.36 -2.31 18.12
CA LYS A 343 28.15 -3.40 17.52
C LYS A 343 29.41 -2.84 16.86
N ASN A 344 29.30 -1.81 16.04
CA ASN A 344 30.42 -1.18 15.35
C ASN A 344 31.42 -0.59 16.34
N GLY A 345 30.94 -0.04 17.45
CA GLY A 345 31.83 0.42 18.56
C GLY A 345 32.61 -0.73 19.19
N LEU A 346 31.99 -1.89 19.41
CA LEU A 346 32.70 -3.07 19.91
C LEU A 346 33.74 -3.60 18.93
N VAL A 347 33.42 -3.62 17.63
CA VAL A 347 34.39 -3.99 16.58
C VAL A 347 35.57 -3.05 16.55
N SER A 348 35.34 -1.74 16.56
CA SER A 348 36.38 -0.71 16.58
C SER A 348 37.28 -0.81 17.84
N ALA A 349 36.66 -0.99 19.01
CA ALA A 349 37.41 -1.16 20.28
C ALA A 349 38.22 -2.46 20.35
N SER A 350 37.87 -3.46 19.50
CA SER A 350 38.62 -4.73 19.46
C SER A 350 39.92 -4.67 18.66
N VAL A 351 40.06 -3.66 17.80
CA VAL A 351 41.26 -3.40 17.01
C VAL A 351 42.14 -2.43 17.81
N SER A 352 43.29 -2.90 18.36
CA SER A 352 44.25 -2.06 19.09
C SER A 352 44.96 -1.11 18.13
N GLU A 353 45.35 0.09 18.59
CA GLU A 353 46.11 1.12 17.84
C GLU A 353 47.40 0.61 17.19
N ASP A 354 48.00 -0.47 17.71
CA ASP A 354 49.22 -1.06 17.18
C ASP A 354 49.03 -2.10 16.05
N GLY A 355 47.80 -2.26 15.53
CA GLY A 355 47.52 -3.20 14.44
C GLY A 355 47.75 -4.69 14.79
N THR A 356 48.11 -5.02 16.01
CA THR A 356 48.24 -6.38 16.48
C THR A 356 46.97 -6.81 17.15
N THR A 357 46.25 -7.72 16.52
CA THR A 357 45.06 -8.39 17.06
C THR A 357 45.44 -9.17 18.34
N SER A 358 45.44 -8.48 19.48
CA SER A 358 45.59 -9.14 20.80
C SER A 358 44.26 -9.69 21.32
N VAL A 359 43.26 -9.71 20.48
CA VAL A 359 41.92 -10.20 20.82
C VAL A 359 41.96 -11.72 20.91
N ASN A 360 41.54 -12.23 22.07
CA ASN A 360 41.30 -13.66 22.24
C ASN A 360 40.45 -14.18 21.10
N GLN A 361 40.90 -15.21 20.37
CA GLN A 361 40.18 -15.79 19.22
C GLN A 361 38.68 -16.00 19.51
N LYS A 362 38.33 -16.36 20.75
CA LYS A 362 36.94 -16.47 21.22
C LYS A 362 36.16 -15.15 21.21
N PHE A 363 36.82 -14.01 21.41
CA PHE A 363 36.13 -12.73 21.38
C PHE A 363 35.85 -12.31 19.95
N GLY A 364 36.76 -12.57 19.01
CA GLY A 364 36.51 -12.40 17.57
C GLY A 364 35.30 -13.24 17.07
N GLU A 365 35.29 -14.53 17.46
CA GLU A 365 34.16 -15.41 17.13
C GLU A 365 32.81 -14.89 17.71
N GLN A 366 32.80 -14.26 18.88
CA GLN A 366 31.59 -13.66 19.46
C GLN A 366 31.16 -12.39 18.75
N ILE A 367 32.10 -11.57 18.28
CA ILE A 367 31.78 -10.38 17.45
C ILE A 367 31.17 -10.79 16.13
N GLU A 368 31.76 -11.76 15.42
CA GLU A 368 31.19 -12.28 14.17
C GLU A 368 29.79 -12.87 14.38
N TYR A 369 29.58 -13.55 15.52
CA TYR A 369 28.26 -14.06 15.87
C TYR A 369 27.25 -12.93 16.13
N LEU A 370 27.65 -11.88 16.86
CA LEU A 370 26.83 -10.71 17.14
C LEU A 370 26.47 -9.99 15.83
N GLU A 371 27.43 -9.82 14.92
CA GLU A 371 27.22 -9.22 13.61
C GLU A 371 26.14 -9.96 12.83
N ARG A 372 26.27 -11.29 12.72
CA ARG A 372 25.29 -12.12 12.03
C ARG A 372 23.89 -12.04 12.65
N VAL A 373 23.80 -12.06 14.00
CA VAL A 373 22.51 -11.94 14.70
C VAL A 373 21.89 -10.56 14.49
N THR A 374 22.69 -9.49 14.53
CA THR A 374 22.20 -8.13 14.32
C THR A 374 21.70 -7.92 12.89
N THR A 375 22.42 -8.45 11.88
CA THR A 375 22.00 -8.40 10.49
C THR A 375 20.69 -9.17 10.28
N ASN A 376 20.58 -10.40 10.81
CA ASN A 376 19.35 -11.20 10.72
C ASN A 376 18.16 -10.51 11.44
N LEU A 377 18.41 -9.86 12.58
CA LEU A 377 17.38 -9.10 13.30
C LEU A 377 16.90 -7.92 12.46
N HIS A 378 17.82 -7.15 11.88
CA HIS A 378 17.51 -6.04 11.00
C HIS A 378 16.66 -6.48 9.80
N GLU A 379 17.08 -7.55 9.10
CA GLU A 379 16.31 -8.11 7.97
C GLU A 379 14.90 -8.56 8.39
N SER A 380 14.78 -9.19 9.57
CA SER A 380 13.50 -9.65 10.08
C SER A 380 12.56 -8.48 10.41
N VAL A 381 13.06 -7.42 11.04
CA VAL A 381 12.28 -6.23 11.37
C VAL A 381 11.87 -5.48 10.10
N MET A 382 12.80 -5.34 9.13
CA MET A 382 12.50 -4.75 7.83
C MET A 382 11.40 -5.51 7.10
N LYS A 383 11.45 -6.84 7.10
CA LYS A 383 10.43 -7.67 6.47
C LYS A 383 9.03 -7.46 7.07
N VAL A 384 8.92 -7.24 8.38
CA VAL A 384 7.64 -6.92 9.04
C VAL A 384 7.12 -5.52 8.62
N ARG A 385 8.02 -4.59 8.25
CA ARG A 385 7.68 -3.23 7.82
C ARG A 385 7.30 -3.13 6.34
N MET A 386 7.62 -4.16 5.55
CA MET A 386 7.30 -4.16 4.12
C MET A 386 5.79 -4.26 3.89
N MET A 387 5.34 -3.54 2.88
CA MET A 387 3.93 -3.50 2.44
C MET A 387 3.86 -3.76 0.93
N PRO A 388 2.79 -4.38 0.42
CA PRO A 388 2.55 -4.50 -1.01
C PRO A 388 2.43 -3.13 -1.68
N ILE A 389 2.97 -3.00 -2.92
CA ILE A 389 2.90 -1.76 -3.69
C ILE A 389 1.48 -1.49 -4.26
N GLU A 390 0.54 -2.42 -4.07
CA GLU A 390 -0.84 -2.37 -4.53
C GLU A 390 -1.52 -1.02 -4.21
N SER A 391 -1.33 -0.49 -3.00
CA SER A 391 -1.89 0.80 -2.57
C SER A 391 -1.49 1.99 -3.44
N VAL A 392 -0.30 1.93 -4.05
CA VAL A 392 0.19 2.95 -4.99
C VAL A 392 -0.36 2.70 -6.38
N PHE A 393 -0.36 1.43 -6.83
CA PHE A 393 -0.80 1.03 -8.17
C PHE A 393 -2.29 1.28 -8.40
N ALA A 394 -3.12 1.06 -7.39
CA ALA A 394 -4.58 1.23 -7.45
C ALA A 394 -5.05 2.61 -7.96
N LYS A 395 -4.23 3.65 -7.80
CA LYS A 395 -4.55 5.04 -8.24
C LYS A 395 -4.33 5.28 -9.73
N TYR A 396 -3.50 4.50 -10.41
CA TYR A 396 -3.06 4.80 -11.78
C TYR A 396 -4.10 4.48 -12.87
N PRO A 397 -4.93 3.43 -12.79
CA PRO A 397 -5.97 3.16 -13.79
C PRO A 397 -6.92 4.35 -13.98
N ARG A 398 -7.36 4.95 -12.87
CA ARG A 398 -8.21 6.14 -12.89
C ARG A 398 -7.48 7.34 -13.54
N MET A 399 -6.22 7.57 -13.17
CA MET A 399 -5.43 8.65 -13.76
C MET A 399 -5.28 8.49 -15.29
N ILE A 400 -5.00 7.28 -15.79
CA ILE A 400 -4.87 7.02 -17.23
C ILE A 400 -6.20 7.21 -17.94
N ARG A 401 -7.33 6.82 -17.34
CA ARG A 401 -8.67 7.08 -17.85
C ARG A 401 -8.93 8.59 -18.05
N ASP A 402 -8.59 9.40 -17.07
CA ASP A 402 -8.77 10.85 -17.13
C ASP A 402 -7.84 11.50 -18.17
N LEU A 403 -6.60 10.99 -18.31
CA LEU A 403 -5.69 11.41 -19.36
C LEU A 403 -6.19 11.02 -20.76
N ASN A 404 -6.82 9.84 -20.92
CA ASN A 404 -7.47 9.42 -22.18
C ASN A 404 -8.48 10.45 -22.63
N LYS A 405 -9.37 10.88 -21.72
CA LYS A 405 -10.40 11.90 -22.02
C LYS A 405 -9.79 13.26 -22.32
N LYS A 406 -8.83 13.69 -21.49
CA LYS A 406 -8.20 15.01 -21.62
C LYS A 406 -7.35 15.16 -22.88
N LEU A 407 -6.60 14.12 -23.24
CA LEU A 407 -5.71 14.12 -24.40
C LEU A 407 -6.40 13.67 -25.70
N GLY A 408 -7.60 13.09 -25.61
CA GLY A 408 -8.31 12.52 -26.75
C GLY A 408 -7.58 11.35 -27.40
N LYS A 409 -6.74 10.63 -26.62
CA LYS A 409 -5.99 9.45 -27.07
C LYS A 409 -6.70 8.19 -26.58
N LYS A 410 -6.49 7.07 -27.27
CA LYS A 410 -6.93 5.75 -26.81
C LYS A 410 -5.73 5.01 -26.26
N MET A 411 -5.72 4.75 -24.95
CA MET A 411 -4.63 4.01 -24.30
C MET A 411 -5.15 3.11 -23.20
N GLU A 412 -4.43 1.99 -22.96
CA GLU A 412 -4.70 1.04 -21.91
C GLU A 412 -3.48 0.87 -21.02
N LEU A 413 -3.72 0.72 -19.71
CA LEU A 413 -2.71 0.43 -18.70
C LEU A 413 -2.80 -1.04 -18.30
N TYR A 414 -1.66 -1.73 -18.38
CA TYR A 414 -1.49 -3.10 -17.89
C TYR A 414 -0.57 -3.04 -16.69
N MET A 415 -0.97 -3.66 -15.59
CA MET A 415 -0.19 -3.69 -14.36
C MET A 415 0.11 -5.12 -13.95
N SER A 416 1.29 -5.36 -13.38
CA SER A 416 1.68 -6.64 -12.80
C SER A 416 2.61 -6.47 -11.62
N GLY A 417 2.61 -7.43 -10.68
CA GLY A 417 3.46 -7.43 -9.51
C GLY A 417 2.99 -6.49 -8.39
N GLU A 418 1.70 -6.28 -8.27
CA GLU A 418 1.06 -5.46 -7.23
C GLU A 418 1.35 -6.01 -5.82
N GLU A 419 1.59 -7.33 -5.71
CA GLU A 419 1.98 -8.04 -4.50
C GLU A 419 3.45 -7.83 -4.10
N THR A 420 4.25 -7.10 -4.90
CA THR A 420 5.67 -6.84 -4.59
C THR A 420 5.78 -6.00 -3.32
N GLU A 421 6.46 -6.57 -2.32
CA GLU A 421 6.66 -5.92 -1.05
C GLU A 421 7.79 -4.88 -1.11
N LEU A 422 7.57 -3.71 -0.52
CA LEU A 422 8.51 -2.60 -0.47
C LEU A 422 8.42 -1.90 0.90
N ASP A 423 9.51 -1.28 1.34
CA ASP A 423 9.49 -0.48 2.57
C ASP A 423 8.45 0.65 2.49
N ARG A 424 7.72 0.87 3.58
CA ARG A 424 6.65 1.87 3.65
C ARG A 424 7.12 3.28 3.27
N THR A 425 8.28 3.73 3.76
CA THR A 425 8.78 5.07 3.41
C THR A 425 9.07 5.22 1.93
N VAL A 426 9.48 4.14 1.28
CA VAL A 426 9.67 4.11 -0.17
C VAL A 426 8.31 4.14 -0.88
N ILE A 427 7.32 3.40 -0.40
CA ILE A 427 5.95 3.41 -0.94
C ILE A 427 5.34 4.81 -0.90
N ASP A 428 5.48 5.52 0.22
CA ASP A 428 4.94 6.87 0.39
C ASP A 428 5.59 7.89 -0.58
N GLU A 429 6.86 7.72 -0.93
CA GLU A 429 7.62 8.66 -1.75
C GLU A 429 7.68 8.29 -3.25
N ILE A 430 7.52 7.00 -3.62
CA ILE A 430 7.68 6.54 -5.01
C ILE A 430 6.45 6.83 -5.89
N GLY A 431 5.29 7.03 -5.28
CA GLY A 431 4.04 7.24 -6.00
C GLY A 431 4.10 8.41 -6.99
N ASP A 432 4.63 9.54 -6.58
CA ASP A 432 4.78 10.73 -7.42
C ASP A 432 5.74 10.50 -8.62
N PRO A 433 6.95 9.93 -8.44
CA PRO A 433 7.83 9.54 -9.53
C PRO A 433 7.15 8.65 -10.58
N ILE A 434 6.49 7.58 -10.16
CA ILE A 434 5.79 6.65 -11.08
C ILE A 434 4.66 7.38 -11.82
N MET A 435 3.84 8.14 -11.09
CA MET A 435 2.76 8.94 -11.68
C MET A 435 3.29 9.89 -12.77
N HIS A 436 4.45 10.51 -12.54
CA HIS A 436 5.08 11.40 -13.52
C HIS A 436 5.56 10.64 -14.76
N LEU A 437 6.16 9.46 -14.60
CA LEU A 437 6.59 8.62 -15.72
C LEU A 437 5.39 8.14 -16.55
N LEU A 438 4.33 7.64 -15.90
CA LEU A 438 3.09 7.23 -16.58
C LEU A 438 2.46 8.40 -17.36
N ARG A 439 2.45 9.60 -16.77
CA ARG A 439 1.97 10.80 -17.44
C ARG A 439 2.83 11.16 -18.66
N ASN A 440 4.15 11.05 -18.57
CA ASN A 440 5.05 11.27 -19.68
C ASN A 440 4.82 10.26 -20.81
N SER A 441 4.63 9.00 -20.49
CA SER A 441 4.28 7.96 -21.46
C SER A 441 2.95 8.27 -22.15
N ALA A 442 1.94 8.69 -21.41
CA ALA A 442 0.61 9.04 -21.94
C ALA A 442 0.63 10.30 -22.81
N ASP A 443 1.29 11.38 -22.36
CA ASP A 443 1.26 12.68 -23.03
C ASP A 443 2.25 12.72 -24.21
N HIS A 444 3.49 12.34 -23.97
CA HIS A 444 4.60 12.50 -24.90
C HIS A 444 5.06 11.19 -25.57
N GLY A 445 4.90 10.06 -24.88
CA GLY A 445 5.29 8.73 -25.40
C GLY A 445 4.36 8.27 -26.50
N LEU A 446 3.06 8.14 -26.20
CA LEU A 446 2.07 7.62 -27.12
C LEU A 446 1.66 8.66 -28.19
N GLU A 447 1.54 8.20 -29.42
CA GLU A 447 1.01 8.98 -30.54
C GLU A 447 -0.52 9.00 -30.55
N SER A 448 -1.11 9.94 -31.32
CA SER A 448 -2.54 9.92 -31.61
C SER A 448 -2.93 8.69 -32.43
N ALA A 449 -4.19 8.24 -32.33
CA ALA A 449 -4.69 7.07 -33.05
C ALA A 449 -4.44 7.12 -34.56
N GLU A 450 -4.51 8.34 -35.16
CA GLU A 450 -4.26 8.59 -36.58
C GLU A 450 -2.81 8.28 -36.95
N ILE A 451 -1.85 8.83 -36.19
CA ILE A 451 -0.41 8.61 -36.42
C ILE A 451 -0.04 7.13 -36.19
N ARG A 452 -0.64 6.48 -35.20
CA ARG A 452 -0.43 5.05 -34.93
C ARG A 452 -0.87 4.19 -36.11
N ALA A 453 -2.06 4.49 -36.67
CA ALA A 453 -2.57 3.80 -37.87
C ALA A 453 -1.67 4.00 -39.09
N GLU A 454 -1.15 5.19 -39.32
CA GLU A 454 -0.18 5.45 -40.39
C GLU A 454 1.11 4.68 -40.26
N ARG A 455 1.53 4.40 -39.01
CA ARG A 455 2.75 3.59 -38.71
C ARG A 455 2.49 2.10 -38.62
N GLY A 456 1.26 1.65 -38.81
CA GLY A 456 0.88 0.23 -38.70
C GLY A 456 0.85 -0.31 -37.27
N LYS A 457 0.75 0.57 -36.26
CA LYS A 457 0.57 0.21 -34.86
C LYS A 457 -0.92 0.04 -34.54
N PRO A 458 -1.29 -0.71 -33.48
CA PRO A 458 -2.67 -0.75 -32.99
C PRO A 458 -3.21 0.64 -32.67
N GLU A 459 -4.50 0.87 -32.88
CA GLU A 459 -5.13 2.16 -32.61
C GLU A 459 -5.05 2.56 -31.13
N VAL A 460 -5.15 1.58 -30.23
CA VAL A 460 -5.01 1.73 -28.79
C VAL A 460 -3.53 1.63 -28.43
N GLY A 461 -3.00 2.62 -27.72
CA GLY A 461 -1.64 2.61 -27.18
C GLY A 461 -1.61 1.79 -25.88
N SER A 462 -0.50 1.12 -25.63
CA SER A 462 -0.32 0.30 -24.44
C SER A 462 0.76 0.88 -23.55
N ILE A 463 0.46 0.95 -22.25
CA ILE A 463 1.40 1.29 -21.19
C ILE A 463 1.43 0.09 -20.24
N TRP A 464 2.63 -0.36 -19.85
CA TRP A 464 2.82 -1.42 -18.86
C TRP A 464 3.52 -0.83 -17.64
N LEU A 465 3.06 -1.24 -16.48
CA LEU A 465 3.65 -0.95 -15.19
C LEU A 465 3.89 -2.28 -14.47
N ASP A 466 5.13 -2.68 -14.41
CA ASP A 466 5.53 -3.96 -13.85
C ASP A 466 6.41 -3.73 -12.61
N ALA A 467 6.16 -4.44 -11.51
CA ALA A 467 7.02 -4.45 -10.34
C ALA A 467 7.46 -5.88 -10.03
N TYR A 468 8.74 -6.05 -9.71
CA TYR A 468 9.28 -7.36 -9.33
C TYR A 468 10.55 -7.22 -8.51
N GLN A 469 10.86 -8.26 -7.75
CA GLN A 469 12.09 -8.33 -6.99
C GLN A 469 13.22 -8.94 -7.81
N GLU A 470 14.36 -8.25 -7.86
CA GLU A 470 15.60 -8.72 -8.48
C GLU A 470 16.74 -8.73 -7.43
N GLY A 471 16.98 -9.89 -6.82
CA GLY A 471 17.97 -10.01 -5.75
C GLY A 471 17.60 -9.19 -4.50
N ASN A 472 18.42 -8.21 -4.15
CA ASN A 472 18.20 -7.31 -3.02
C ASN A 472 17.57 -5.96 -3.42
N ASN A 473 17.04 -5.87 -4.64
CA ASN A 473 16.38 -4.68 -5.15
C ASN A 473 14.95 -5.01 -5.61
N VAL A 474 14.10 -4.01 -5.57
CA VAL A 474 12.83 -3.99 -6.30
C VAL A 474 13.04 -3.19 -7.58
N VAL A 475 12.59 -3.76 -8.68
CA VAL A 475 12.59 -3.10 -9.99
C VAL A 475 11.16 -2.75 -10.35
N ILE A 476 10.94 -1.47 -10.70
CA ILE A 476 9.66 -0.97 -11.18
C ILE A 476 9.88 -0.48 -12.61
N GLU A 477 9.17 -1.05 -13.57
CA GLU A 477 9.30 -0.71 -14.98
C GLU A 477 8.04 -0.04 -15.51
N VAL A 478 8.21 1.14 -16.10
CA VAL A 478 7.17 1.84 -16.86
C VAL A 478 7.55 1.75 -18.33
N ARG A 479 6.76 1.04 -19.12
CA ARG A 479 7.02 0.83 -20.55
C ARG A 479 5.85 1.33 -21.38
N ASP A 480 6.15 1.96 -22.53
CA ASP A 480 5.17 2.35 -23.55
C ASP A 480 5.54 1.79 -24.92
N ASP A 481 4.53 1.62 -25.79
CA ASP A 481 4.69 1.22 -27.20
C ASP A 481 4.60 2.45 -28.13
N GLY A 482 4.92 3.62 -27.59
CA GLY A 482 4.79 4.88 -28.29
C GLY A 482 5.93 5.21 -29.27
N ASN A 483 6.19 6.51 -29.44
CA ASN A 483 7.14 7.01 -30.42
C ASN A 483 8.61 6.76 -30.05
N GLY A 484 8.89 6.43 -28.80
CA GLY A 484 10.25 6.42 -28.27
C GLY A 484 10.84 7.85 -28.18
N ILE A 485 12.08 7.92 -27.72
CA ILE A 485 12.82 9.17 -27.58
C ILE A 485 13.70 9.37 -28.82
N ASP A 486 13.54 10.51 -29.48
CA ASP A 486 14.36 10.92 -30.62
C ASP A 486 15.68 11.52 -30.11
N VAL A 487 16.73 10.71 -30.07
CA VAL A 487 18.05 11.08 -29.55
C VAL A 487 18.63 12.28 -30.28
N GLU A 488 18.44 12.37 -31.63
CA GLU A 488 18.95 13.49 -32.40
C GLU A 488 18.27 14.82 -32.06
N LYS A 489 16.96 14.79 -31.80
CA LYS A 489 16.25 15.99 -31.30
C LYS A 489 16.71 16.35 -29.88
N VAL A 490 17.02 15.40 -29.02
CA VAL A 490 17.58 15.68 -27.70
C VAL A 490 18.93 16.42 -27.84
N LYS A 491 19.83 15.91 -28.68
CA LYS A 491 21.13 16.54 -28.99
C LYS A 491 20.96 17.96 -29.51
N GLN A 492 20.07 18.14 -30.48
CA GLN A 492 19.80 19.47 -31.08
C GLN A 492 19.29 20.47 -30.03
N LYS A 493 18.31 20.06 -29.20
CA LYS A 493 17.80 20.92 -28.12
C LYS A 493 18.85 21.27 -27.07
N ALA A 494 19.79 20.35 -26.78
CA ALA A 494 20.91 20.62 -25.89
C ALA A 494 21.84 21.72 -26.43
N VAL A 495 22.05 21.74 -27.73
CA VAL A 495 22.82 22.80 -28.42
C VAL A 495 22.04 24.12 -28.44
N GLU A 496 20.76 24.10 -28.80
CA GLU A 496 19.89 25.30 -28.82
C GLU A 496 19.79 25.99 -27.46
N LYS A 497 19.74 25.21 -26.37
CA LYS A 497 19.72 25.73 -24.98
C LYS A 497 21.10 26.17 -24.49
N GLY A 498 22.16 25.98 -25.29
CA GLY A 498 23.53 26.37 -24.92
C GLY A 498 24.21 25.45 -23.89
N ASN A 499 23.65 24.28 -23.66
CA ASN A 499 24.20 23.30 -22.71
C ASN A 499 25.43 22.56 -23.29
N LEU A 500 25.52 22.47 -24.62
CA LEU A 500 26.59 21.80 -25.35
C LEU A 500 26.94 22.57 -26.63
N THR A 501 28.18 22.41 -27.10
CA THR A 501 28.56 22.83 -28.45
C THR A 501 28.14 21.76 -29.47
N GLN A 502 28.02 22.12 -30.75
CA GLN A 502 27.66 21.16 -31.82
C GLN A 502 28.65 19.98 -31.86
N GLU A 503 29.95 20.25 -31.73
CA GLU A 503 30.99 19.23 -31.73
C GLU A 503 30.88 18.27 -30.55
N GLN A 504 30.48 18.77 -29.39
CA GLN A 504 30.23 17.94 -28.20
C GLN A 504 28.96 17.07 -28.36
N ALA A 505 27.91 17.65 -28.93
CA ALA A 505 26.65 16.91 -29.19
C ALA A 505 26.87 15.78 -30.19
N ASP A 506 27.67 15.99 -31.25
CA ASP A 506 27.96 14.97 -32.25
C ASP A 506 28.85 13.83 -31.71
N ALA A 507 29.64 14.09 -30.64
CA ALA A 507 30.50 13.10 -29.99
C ALA A 507 29.77 12.26 -28.91
N LEU A 508 28.56 12.67 -28.49
CA LEU A 508 27.79 11.94 -27.46
C LEU A 508 27.27 10.59 -27.98
N THR A 509 27.42 9.58 -27.13
CA THR A 509 26.73 8.31 -27.32
C THR A 509 25.21 8.43 -27.12
N GLU A 510 24.42 7.46 -27.57
CA GLU A 510 22.96 7.46 -27.34
C GLU A 510 22.60 7.52 -25.85
N LYS A 511 23.33 6.78 -25.01
CA LYS A 511 23.13 6.74 -23.56
C LYS A 511 23.39 8.12 -22.93
N GLU A 512 24.51 8.75 -23.24
CA GLU A 512 24.85 10.09 -22.73
C GLU A 512 23.85 11.15 -23.19
N ALA A 513 23.30 11.03 -24.41
CA ALA A 513 22.28 11.93 -24.89
C ALA A 513 20.94 11.73 -24.15
N ILE A 514 20.57 10.51 -23.80
CA ILE A 514 19.38 10.20 -22.98
C ILE A 514 19.56 10.75 -21.55
N ASP A 515 20.76 10.63 -20.99
CA ASP A 515 21.07 11.17 -19.65
C ASP A 515 20.89 12.69 -19.56
N LEU A 516 20.94 13.42 -20.68
CA LEU A 516 20.63 14.86 -20.72
C LEU A 516 19.18 15.17 -20.32
N LEU A 517 18.25 14.23 -20.51
CA LEU A 517 16.84 14.41 -20.12
C LEU A 517 16.65 14.59 -18.62
N PHE A 518 17.59 14.08 -17.82
CA PHE A 518 17.60 14.19 -16.38
C PHE A 518 18.37 15.42 -15.85
N LYS A 519 18.91 16.27 -16.74
CA LYS A 519 19.56 17.51 -16.30
C LYS A 519 18.54 18.56 -15.92
N PRO A 520 18.79 19.35 -14.86
CA PRO A 520 17.90 20.42 -14.42
C PRO A 520 17.49 21.35 -15.57
N SER A 521 16.20 21.65 -15.65
CA SER A 521 15.63 22.54 -16.68
C SER A 521 15.73 22.03 -18.13
N PHE A 522 16.01 20.75 -18.34
CA PHE A 522 16.00 20.14 -19.66
C PHE A 522 14.61 19.55 -19.96
N SER A 523 13.75 20.29 -20.66
CA SER A 523 12.46 19.78 -21.17
C SER A 523 12.48 19.77 -22.69
N THR A 524 11.97 18.73 -23.29
CA THR A 524 11.82 18.62 -24.75
C THR A 524 10.57 19.30 -25.28
N SER A 525 9.61 19.69 -24.44
CA SER A 525 8.38 20.37 -24.82
C SER A 525 8.56 21.89 -24.83
N ASP A 526 8.07 22.54 -25.89
CA ASP A 526 8.11 24.01 -26.06
C ASP A 526 6.91 24.72 -25.40
N LYS A 527 5.95 23.95 -24.88
CA LYS A 527 4.76 24.44 -24.18
C LYS A 527 4.70 23.85 -22.80
N VAL A 528 4.70 24.69 -21.76
CA VAL A 528 4.24 24.32 -20.44
C VAL A 528 2.76 23.98 -20.59
N THR A 529 2.42 22.70 -20.66
CA THR A 529 1.02 22.29 -20.66
C THR A 529 0.46 22.52 -19.26
N ASP A 530 -0.73 23.12 -19.16
CA ASP A 530 -1.47 23.41 -17.92
C ASP A 530 -1.72 22.14 -17.03
N VAL A 531 -1.29 20.98 -17.50
CA VAL A 531 -1.41 19.68 -16.81
C VAL A 531 -0.29 19.46 -15.79
N SER A 532 0.84 20.20 -15.91
CA SER A 532 2.01 20.11 -15.01
C SER A 532 2.19 21.39 -14.20
N GLY A 533 1.17 21.82 -13.45
CA GLY A 533 1.17 23.08 -12.69
C GLY A 533 2.30 23.31 -11.67
N ARG A 534 3.27 22.40 -11.58
CA ARG A 534 4.42 22.50 -10.65
C ARG A 534 5.79 22.46 -11.34
N GLY A 535 5.89 22.39 -12.68
CA GLY A 535 7.18 22.40 -13.39
C GLY A 535 8.08 21.20 -13.05
N VAL A 536 7.49 20.05 -12.72
CA VAL A 536 8.21 18.82 -12.36
C VAL A 536 8.71 18.16 -13.65
N GLY A 537 10.03 17.99 -13.77
CA GLY A 537 10.67 17.31 -14.89
C GLY A 537 11.25 15.95 -14.48
N LEU A 538 11.86 15.26 -15.44
CA LEU A 538 12.56 13.98 -15.18
C LEU A 538 13.75 14.15 -14.21
N ASP A 539 14.31 15.35 -14.09
CA ASP A 539 15.33 15.72 -13.12
C ASP A 539 14.84 15.54 -11.66
N VAL A 540 13.59 15.94 -11.39
CA VAL A 540 12.97 15.74 -10.07
C VAL A 540 12.68 14.27 -9.80
N VAL A 541 12.22 13.53 -10.82
CA VAL A 541 12.03 12.06 -10.71
C VAL A 541 13.33 11.38 -10.31
N LYS A 542 14.41 11.68 -11.03
CA LYS A 542 15.73 11.11 -10.74
C LYS A 542 16.22 11.48 -9.34
N SER A 543 16.11 12.75 -8.96
CA SER A 543 16.52 13.22 -7.64
C SER A 543 15.76 12.55 -6.50
N LYS A 544 14.43 12.33 -6.65
CA LYS A 544 13.63 11.62 -5.65
C LYS A 544 14.05 10.14 -5.54
N ILE A 545 14.27 9.46 -6.67
CA ILE A 545 14.72 8.07 -6.69
C ILE A 545 16.11 7.92 -6.08
N GLU A 546 17.05 8.81 -6.42
CA GLU A 546 18.39 8.84 -5.82
C GLU A 546 18.35 9.11 -4.30
N ALA A 547 17.43 9.95 -3.82
CA ALA A 547 17.22 10.20 -2.39
C ALA A 547 16.73 8.95 -1.65
N LEU A 548 16.03 8.05 -2.34
CA LEU A 548 15.63 6.73 -1.82
C LEU A 548 16.74 5.67 -1.95
N GLY A 549 17.93 6.06 -2.40
CA GLY A 549 19.05 5.14 -2.61
C GLY A 549 18.91 4.30 -3.88
N GLY A 550 18.00 4.66 -4.77
CA GLY A 550 17.74 3.97 -6.03
C GLY A 550 18.44 4.60 -7.23
N ASP A 551 18.23 3.99 -8.38
CA ASP A 551 18.67 4.49 -9.70
C ASP A 551 17.57 4.34 -10.74
N VAL A 552 17.63 5.17 -11.80
CA VAL A 552 16.70 5.13 -12.92
C VAL A 552 17.45 5.00 -14.24
N GLU A 553 17.13 3.96 -14.99
CA GLU A 553 17.66 3.70 -16.34
C GLU A 553 16.56 3.85 -17.39
N VAL A 554 16.93 4.37 -18.56
CA VAL A 554 16.01 4.51 -19.69
C VAL A 554 16.53 3.75 -20.89
N LYS A 555 15.70 2.86 -21.43
CA LYS A 555 15.91 2.17 -22.70
C LYS A 555 14.85 2.63 -23.68
N THR A 556 15.24 3.11 -24.83
CA THR A 556 14.31 3.62 -25.82
C THR A 556 14.76 3.29 -27.23
N LYS A 557 13.78 3.13 -28.11
CA LYS A 557 14.02 2.97 -29.54
C LYS A 557 12.99 3.78 -30.32
N TYR A 558 13.48 4.70 -31.14
CA TYR A 558 12.61 5.57 -31.89
C TYR A 558 11.66 4.78 -32.80
N GLY A 559 10.37 5.05 -32.69
CA GLY A 559 9.28 4.35 -33.37
C GLY A 559 8.76 3.08 -32.66
N GLU A 560 9.44 2.55 -31.64
CA GLU A 560 9.04 1.32 -30.94
C GLU A 560 8.55 1.58 -29.51
N GLY A 561 9.02 2.64 -28.85
CA GLY A 561 8.62 3.02 -27.50
C GLY A 561 9.77 3.25 -26.54
N SER A 562 9.46 3.41 -25.26
CA SER A 562 10.44 3.62 -24.19
C SER A 562 10.15 2.73 -22.98
N THR A 563 11.19 2.41 -22.22
CA THR A 563 11.12 1.70 -20.94
C THR A 563 11.95 2.47 -19.92
N PHE A 564 11.32 2.89 -18.85
CA PHE A 564 11.95 3.47 -17.67
C PHE A 564 12.02 2.39 -16.59
N SER A 565 13.22 2.01 -16.16
CA SER A 565 13.43 1.01 -15.11
C SER A 565 13.96 1.72 -13.87
N ILE A 566 13.18 1.71 -12.80
CA ILE A 566 13.55 2.21 -11.47
C ILE A 566 14.04 1.03 -10.66
N ARG A 567 15.23 1.14 -10.06
CA ARG A 567 15.77 0.16 -9.12
C ARG A 567 15.86 0.76 -7.74
N LEU A 568 15.24 0.12 -6.78
CA LEU A 568 15.20 0.54 -5.38
C LEU A 568 15.75 -0.57 -4.50
N PRO A 569 16.60 -0.27 -3.50
CA PRO A 569 17.02 -1.28 -2.55
C PRO A 569 15.85 -1.68 -1.64
N LEU A 570 15.75 -2.97 -1.31
CA LEU A 570 14.71 -3.48 -0.40
C LEU A 570 14.84 -2.91 1.01
N THR A 571 16.06 -2.57 1.42
CA THR A 571 16.36 -2.08 2.76
C THR A 571 16.83 -0.63 2.70
N LEU A 572 16.16 0.27 3.41
CA LEU A 572 16.66 1.63 3.60
C LEU A 572 17.83 1.64 4.60
N ALA A 573 18.85 2.41 4.26
CA ALA A 573 19.74 3.06 5.20
C ALA A 573 20.93 2.28 5.78
N ILE A 574 21.19 1.02 5.49
CA ILE A 574 22.50 0.42 5.81
C ILE A 574 23.30 0.25 4.54
N ILE A 575 24.39 0.97 4.44
CA ILE A 575 25.35 0.82 3.34
C ILE A 575 26.69 0.36 3.86
N GLN A 576 27.42 -0.41 3.06
CA GLN A 576 28.84 -0.65 3.29
C GLN A 576 29.60 0.56 2.78
N ALA A 577 30.39 1.15 3.64
CA ALA A 577 31.22 2.31 3.33
C ALA A 577 32.68 2.08 3.71
N LEU A 578 33.56 2.71 2.95
CA LEU A 578 34.95 2.90 3.32
C LEU A 578 35.03 4.15 4.16
N MET A 579 35.46 3.99 5.41
CA MET A 579 35.73 5.10 6.30
C MET A 579 37.15 5.66 6.05
N VAL A 580 37.22 6.95 5.78
CA VAL A 580 38.44 7.67 5.49
C VAL A 580 38.62 8.85 6.46
N LYS A 581 39.84 9.24 6.70
CA LYS A 581 40.20 10.40 7.52
C LYS A 581 40.80 11.48 6.63
N VAL A 582 40.32 12.72 6.78
CA VAL A 582 40.83 13.91 6.13
C VAL A 582 41.03 14.97 7.22
N GLY A 583 42.27 15.27 7.56
CA GLY A 583 42.61 16.04 8.77
C GLY A 583 42.17 15.30 10.04
N GLU A 584 41.40 15.97 10.87
CA GLU A 584 40.81 15.38 12.08
C GLU A 584 39.41 14.78 11.83
N GLU A 585 38.81 15.02 10.66
CA GLU A 585 37.46 14.67 10.37
C GLU A 585 37.35 13.30 9.68
N LYS A 586 36.24 12.58 9.96
CA LYS A 586 35.93 11.27 9.40
C LYS A 586 34.85 11.39 8.31
N TYR A 587 35.10 10.75 7.18
CA TYR A 587 34.20 10.71 6.05
C TYR A 587 33.92 9.27 5.64
N ALA A 588 32.75 9.05 5.08
CA ALA A 588 32.32 7.76 4.54
C ALA A 588 32.13 7.85 3.02
N ILE A 589 32.69 6.89 2.30
CA ILE A 589 32.52 6.73 0.84
C ILE A 589 31.81 5.41 0.60
N ALA A 590 30.66 5.42 -0.09
CA ALA A 590 29.91 4.20 -0.41
C ALA A 590 30.78 3.21 -1.19
N LEU A 591 30.84 1.96 -0.73
CA LEU A 591 31.73 0.95 -1.32
C LEU A 591 31.40 0.66 -2.78
N GLY A 592 30.11 0.73 -3.15
CA GLY A 592 29.64 0.55 -4.53
C GLY A 592 30.15 1.60 -5.53
N SER A 593 30.64 2.77 -5.03
CA SER A 593 31.22 3.83 -5.85
C SER A 593 32.74 3.71 -5.99
N ILE A 594 33.38 2.79 -5.27
CA ILE A 594 34.85 2.63 -5.24
C ILE A 594 35.27 1.57 -6.25
N GLU A 595 36.22 1.93 -7.11
CA GLU A 595 36.84 1.00 -8.06
C GLU A 595 38.08 0.30 -7.46
N THR A 596 38.99 1.07 -6.89
CA THR A 596 40.23 0.59 -6.27
C THR A 596 40.80 1.65 -5.35
N ILE A 597 41.72 1.22 -4.50
CA ILE A 597 42.50 2.08 -3.59
C ILE A 597 43.96 1.91 -3.95
N GLU A 598 44.67 3.00 -4.13
CA GLU A 598 46.09 3.01 -4.51
C GLU A 598 46.89 3.90 -3.57
N ASP A 599 48.09 3.46 -3.23
CA ASP A 599 49.11 4.24 -2.50
C ASP A 599 50.17 4.67 -3.50
N VAL A 600 50.20 5.97 -3.83
CA VAL A 600 50.97 6.50 -4.94
C VAL A 600 51.99 7.49 -4.43
N PRO A 601 53.31 7.34 -4.81
CA PRO A 601 54.29 8.33 -4.47
C PRO A 601 53.99 9.70 -5.14
N VAL A 602 54.20 10.76 -4.40
CA VAL A 602 53.96 12.15 -4.85
C VAL A 602 54.68 12.44 -6.18
N SER A 603 55.81 11.79 -6.44
CA SER A 603 56.61 11.91 -7.68
C SER A 603 55.91 11.43 -8.93
N GLU A 604 54.86 10.60 -8.82
CA GLU A 604 54.08 10.08 -9.96
C GLU A 604 52.91 11.00 -10.35
N ILE A 605 52.61 12.01 -9.54
CA ILE A 605 51.57 12.98 -9.86
C ILE A 605 52.06 13.87 -11.02
N LYS A 606 51.23 13.99 -12.04
CA LYS A 606 51.45 14.82 -13.22
C LYS A 606 50.42 15.93 -13.29
N TYR A 607 50.76 17.00 -13.98
CA TYR A 607 49.84 18.11 -14.19
C TYR A 607 49.42 18.19 -15.66
N VAL A 608 48.13 18.17 -15.89
CA VAL A 608 47.50 18.36 -17.18
C VAL A 608 46.49 19.49 -17.08
N HIS A 609 46.68 20.58 -17.85
CA HIS A 609 45.85 21.79 -17.76
C HIS A 609 45.67 22.33 -16.34
N ALA A 610 46.77 22.35 -15.54
CA ALA A 610 46.80 22.78 -14.15
C ALA A 610 45.98 21.89 -13.18
N LYS A 611 45.53 20.70 -13.59
CA LYS A 611 44.92 19.70 -12.72
C LYS A 611 45.89 18.56 -12.47
N GLU A 612 45.92 18.10 -11.23
CA GLU A 612 46.70 16.92 -10.82
C GLU A 612 46.04 15.67 -11.42
N VAL A 613 46.87 14.78 -11.99
CA VAL A 613 46.44 13.54 -12.58
C VAL A 613 47.42 12.42 -12.27
N ILE A 614 46.95 11.19 -12.19
CA ILE A 614 47.76 9.99 -12.17
C ILE A 614 47.50 9.12 -13.40
N ASN A 615 48.47 8.32 -13.77
CA ASN A 615 48.27 7.33 -14.84
C ASN A 615 48.15 5.94 -14.20
N LEU A 616 46.95 5.42 -14.15
CA LEU A 616 46.67 4.09 -13.63
C LEU A 616 46.25 3.16 -14.78
N ARG A 617 47.06 2.11 -15.02
CA ARG A 617 46.79 1.08 -16.04
C ARG A 617 46.49 1.65 -17.43
N GLY A 618 47.15 2.80 -17.79
CA GLY A 618 46.94 3.46 -19.08
C GLY A 618 45.84 4.53 -19.12
N ASN A 619 45.04 4.64 -18.05
CA ASN A 619 44.01 5.68 -17.92
C ASN A 619 44.55 6.87 -17.16
N VAL A 620 44.26 8.09 -17.65
CA VAL A 620 44.61 9.33 -16.97
C VAL A 620 43.45 9.72 -16.03
N ILE A 621 43.66 9.62 -14.73
CA ILE A 621 42.64 9.84 -13.71
C ILE A 621 42.93 11.20 -13.01
N PRO A 622 41.97 12.16 -13.03
CA PRO A 622 42.10 13.41 -12.30
C PRO A 622 42.03 13.18 -10.80
N LEU A 623 42.85 13.92 -10.06
CA LEU A 623 42.87 13.89 -8.61
C LEU A 623 42.03 15.04 -8.02
N ILE A 624 41.33 14.73 -6.96
CA ILE A 624 40.53 15.68 -6.18
C ILE A 624 41.06 15.61 -4.73
N ARG A 625 41.65 16.70 -4.25
CA ARG A 625 42.08 16.81 -2.87
C ARG A 625 40.89 17.13 -1.98
N LEU A 626 40.40 16.14 -1.24
CA LEU A 626 39.19 16.32 -0.40
C LEU A 626 39.44 17.40 0.67
N ARG A 627 40.64 17.53 1.20
CA ARG A 627 40.96 18.56 2.19
C ARG A 627 40.72 19.98 1.67
N GLU A 628 41.12 20.27 0.44
CA GLU A 628 40.89 21.57 -0.21
C GLU A 628 39.43 21.78 -0.61
N LEU A 629 38.81 20.73 -1.12
CA LEU A 629 37.44 20.78 -1.60
C LEU A 629 36.39 20.96 -0.48
N LEU A 630 36.67 20.33 0.69
CA LEU A 630 35.78 20.38 1.85
C LEU A 630 36.21 21.47 2.86
N ASP A 631 37.25 22.24 2.55
CA ASP A 631 37.83 23.31 3.41
C ASP A 631 38.18 22.83 4.81
N VAL A 632 38.79 21.61 4.89
CA VAL A 632 39.17 20.99 6.16
C VAL A 632 40.43 21.68 6.70
N PRO A 633 40.39 22.23 7.93
CA PRO A 633 41.52 22.97 8.50
C PRO A 633 42.76 22.08 8.77
N GLY A 634 43.93 22.68 8.77
CA GLY A 634 45.21 22.03 9.05
C GLY A 634 46.10 21.86 7.82
N GLU A 635 47.40 21.70 8.04
CA GLU A 635 48.35 21.41 6.97
C GLU A 635 48.39 19.89 6.69
N PRO A 636 48.54 19.48 5.41
CA PRO A 636 48.69 18.06 5.09
C PRO A 636 50.00 17.53 5.73
N GLU A 637 49.92 16.29 6.23
CA GLU A 637 51.10 15.60 6.70
C GLU A 637 52.09 15.41 5.52
N GLU A 638 53.33 15.83 5.71
CA GLU A 638 54.41 15.58 4.73
C GLU A 638 54.70 14.08 4.67
N SER A 639 54.08 13.39 3.70
CA SER A 639 54.40 12.00 3.41
C SER A 639 54.91 11.85 1.97
N ASP A 640 55.81 10.90 1.77
CA ASP A 640 56.34 10.58 0.43
C ASP A 640 55.29 9.94 -0.48
N ASN A 641 54.23 9.35 0.12
CA ASN A 641 53.12 8.70 -0.57
C ASN A 641 51.81 9.35 -0.19
N ILE A 642 50.84 9.33 -1.11
CA ILE A 642 49.48 9.74 -0.88
C ILE A 642 48.50 8.58 -1.14
N VAL A 643 47.48 8.48 -0.30
CA VAL A 643 46.41 7.50 -0.45
C VAL A 643 45.32 8.07 -1.35
N ILE A 644 44.97 7.33 -2.41
CA ILE A 644 44.02 7.73 -3.39
C ILE A 644 42.90 6.68 -3.46
N VAL A 645 41.67 7.08 -3.19
CA VAL A 645 40.48 6.26 -3.40
C VAL A 645 39.93 6.57 -4.79
N ILE A 646 40.04 5.62 -5.70
CA ILE A 646 39.52 5.79 -7.07
C ILE A 646 38.04 5.46 -7.09
N VAL A 647 37.26 6.44 -7.45
CA VAL A 647 35.81 6.37 -7.51
C VAL A 647 35.31 6.46 -8.95
N ARG A 648 34.16 5.85 -9.21
CA ARG A 648 33.53 5.78 -10.51
C ARG A 648 32.17 6.50 -10.52
N LYS A 649 31.93 7.27 -11.60
CA LYS A 649 30.62 7.80 -11.97
C LYS A 649 30.32 7.48 -13.42
N GLY A 650 29.50 6.48 -13.68
CA GLY A 650 29.32 5.95 -15.02
C GLY A 650 30.65 5.48 -15.60
N ASP A 651 31.08 6.05 -16.72
CA ASP A 651 32.36 5.75 -17.37
C ASP A 651 33.53 6.61 -16.93
N LYS A 652 33.30 7.58 -16.03
CA LYS A 652 34.34 8.51 -15.57
C LYS A 652 34.95 8.01 -14.26
N LEU A 653 36.27 8.12 -14.15
CA LEU A 653 37.02 7.82 -12.96
C LEU A 653 37.61 9.12 -12.37
N ALA A 654 37.63 9.22 -11.06
CA ALA A 654 38.33 10.26 -10.34
C ALA A 654 39.03 9.68 -9.11
N GLY A 655 40.14 10.25 -8.73
CA GLY A 655 40.90 9.86 -7.53
C GLY A 655 40.65 10.85 -6.39
N LEU A 656 40.07 10.40 -5.31
CA LEU A 656 39.87 11.18 -4.09
C LEU A 656 41.13 11.01 -3.21
N VAL A 657 41.84 12.09 -2.96
CA VAL A 657 43.01 12.09 -2.09
C VAL A 657 42.56 12.22 -0.65
N VAL A 658 42.93 11.23 0.17
CA VAL A 658 42.61 11.13 1.59
C VAL A 658 43.91 11.02 2.41
N ASP A 659 43.87 11.38 3.69
CA ASP A 659 45.08 11.30 4.54
C ASP A 659 45.29 9.86 5.05
N ASN A 660 44.22 9.21 5.53
CA ASN A 660 44.30 7.85 6.06
C ASN A 660 43.01 7.05 5.75
N LEU A 661 43.17 5.72 5.72
CA LEU A 661 42.06 4.77 5.66
C LEU A 661 41.77 4.24 7.06
N ILE A 662 40.53 4.27 7.48
CA ILE A 662 40.12 3.68 8.77
C ILE A 662 39.71 2.21 8.56
N GLY A 663 38.98 1.92 7.46
CA GLY A 663 38.55 0.58 7.12
C GLY A 663 37.15 0.55 6.56
N GLN A 664 36.68 -0.65 6.23
CA GLN A 664 35.29 -0.88 5.76
C GLN A 664 34.38 -1.05 6.96
N GLN A 665 33.18 -0.43 6.90
CA GLN A 665 32.22 -0.50 7.99
C GLN A 665 30.79 -0.40 7.42
N GLU A 666 29.87 -1.14 8.01
CA GLU A 666 28.44 -0.92 7.79
C GLU A 666 28.00 0.34 8.53
N ILE A 667 27.37 1.25 7.83
CA ILE A 667 26.90 2.51 8.40
C ILE A 667 25.41 2.70 8.12
N VAL A 668 24.73 3.35 9.07
CA VAL A 668 23.33 3.76 8.94
C VAL A 668 23.29 5.17 8.40
N ILE A 669 22.66 5.40 7.26
CA ILE A 669 22.48 6.74 6.71
C ILE A 669 21.42 7.48 7.52
N LYS A 670 21.75 8.67 8.01
CA LYS A 670 20.80 9.60 8.62
C LYS A 670 20.75 10.88 7.79
N SER A 671 19.54 11.32 7.47
CA SER A 671 19.32 12.61 6.81
C SER A 671 19.72 13.74 7.77
N ILE A 672 20.44 14.74 7.25
CA ILE A 672 20.88 15.90 8.03
C ILE A 672 19.72 16.89 8.28
N GLY A 673 18.57 16.67 7.61
CA GLY A 673 17.38 17.52 7.71
C GLY A 673 17.57 18.89 7.02
N ASN A 674 16.49 19.67 7.03
CA ASN A 674 16.47 20.98 6.35
C ASN A 674 17.07 22.13 7.19
N TYR A 675 17.55 21.84 8.41
CA TYR A 675 18.09 22.86 9.33
C TYR A 675 19.51 23.27 9.02
N ILE A 676 20.26 22.42 8.29
CA ILE A 676 21.65 22.68 7.92
C ILE A 676 21.73 22.70 6.38
N ASN A 677 22.18 23.84 5.82
CA ASN A 677 22.47 23.91 4.41
C ASN A 677 23.73 23.11 4.09
N CYS A 678 23.56 21.85 3.73
CA CYS A 678 24.67 21.00 3.33
C CYS A 678 25.08 21.28 1.89
N SER A 679 26.39 21.18 1.63
CA SER A 679 26.93 21.16 0.27
C SER A 679 26.36 19.93 -0.46
N LYS A 680 26.13 20.06 -1.77
CA LYS A 680 25.73 18.94 -2.65
C LYS A 680 26.73 17.77 -2.65
N MET A 681 27.91 17.99 -2.11
CA MET A 681 28.97 16.98 -1.98
C MET A 681 28.74 16.01 -0.81
N ILE A 682 27.78 16.32 0.09
CA ILE A 682 27.44 15.50 1.26
C ILE A 682 26.06 14.91 1.08
N GLY A 683 25.98 13.59 0.98
CA GLY A 683 24.72 12.82 0.79
C GLY A 683 24.01 12.50 2.10
N GLY A 684 24.64 12.69 3.27
CA GLY A 684 24.07 12.36 4.57
C GLY A 684 25.13 12.35 5.67
N ALA A 685 24.73 11.87 6.84
CA ALA A 685 25.63 11.65 7.97
C ALA A 685 25.38 10.28 8.61
N THR A 686 26.38 9.78 9.33
CA THR A 686 26.25 8.59 10.16
C THR A 686 26.87 8.84 11.53
N ILE A 687 26.42 8.10 12.53
CA ILE A 687 27.01 8.08 13.86
C ILE A 687 27.87 6.82 13.97
N LEU A 688 29.12 6.99 14.29
CA LEU A 688 30.05 5.89 14.45
C LEU A 688 29.93 5.25 15.84
N GLY A 689 30.56 4.08 16.02
CA GLY A 689 30.53 3.35 17.30
C GLY A 689 31.21 4.07 18.47
N ASP A 690 32.10 5.04 18.21
CA ASP A 690 32.74 5.94 19.19
C ASP A 690 31.87 7.17 19.54
N GLY A 691 30.71 7.33 18.89
CA GLY A 691 29.80 8.46 19.04
C GLY A 691 30.18 9.68 18.17
N GLU A 692 31.24 9.62 17.37
CA GLU A 692 31.59 10.68 16.42
C GLU A 692 30.67 10.63 15.20
N ILE A 693 30.49 11.79 14.56
CA ILE A 693 29.71 11.91 13.35
C ILE A 693 30.64 11.84 12.15
N ALA A 694 30.34 10.97 11.19
CA ALA A 694 30.99 10.96 9.90
C ALA A 694 30.02 11.43 8.80
N LEU A 695 30.51 12.30 7.92
CA LEU A 695 29.76 12.79 6.78
C LEU A 695 29.93 11.83 5.59
N ILE A 696 28.81 11.52 4.92
CA ILE A 696 28.78 10.63 3.77
C ILE A 696 29.00 11.46 2.51
N LEU A 697 30.05 11.13 1.74
CA LEU A 697 30.38 11.84 0.51
C LEU A 697 29.51 11.36 -0.65
N GLU A 698 28.95 12.32 -1.37
CA GLU A 698 28.17 12.07 -2.60
C GLU A 698 29.11 12.08 -3.81
N VAL A 699 29.56 10.88 -4.21
CA VAL A 699 30.52 10.71 -5.31
C VAL A 699 30.01 11.31 -6.61
N ASN A 700 28.70 11.22 -6.88
CA ASN A 700 28.12 11.77 -8.10
C ASN A 700 28.23 13.30 -8.21
N SER A 701 28.37 13.99 -7.11
CA SER A 701 28.55 15.44 -7.07
C SER A 701 30.01 15.86 -7.09
N LEU A 702 30.93 14.95 -6.78
CA LEU A 702 32.37 15.21 -6.76
C LEU A 702 33.05 15.01 -8.11
N VAL A 703 32.53 14.09 -8.95
CA VAL A 703 33.04 13.68 -10.27
C VAL A 703 32.17 14.31 -11.42
#